data_ad23a4e4ea5f96596c15b7c2410e0777
#
_entry.id   ad23a4e4ea5f96596c15b7c2410e0777
#
_cell.length_a   1.000
_cell.length_b   1.000
_cell.length_c   1.000
_cell.angle_alpha   90.00
_cell.angle_beta   90.00
_cell.angle_gamma   90.00
#
_symmetry.space_group_name_H-M   'P 1'
#
loop_
_entity.id
_entity.type
_entity.pdbx_description
1 polymer ?
#
loop_
_entity_poly.entity_id
_entity_poly.type
_entity_poly.pdbx_seq_one_letter_code
_entity_poly.pdbx_strand_id
1 'polypeptide(L)'
;NYHFLRENLCDEYKEIFDKFSNKKIDFDSLIKSMNTFEDEDIKVKAAALVEEGEKYYFGKDVSQDYKKAMQYFYKAAEFGDEYGEAYLGLFYEKGYSVERNFLAAFSWYYKAALKGNAFSQNALGLLYINGRGVKRNNTAAMIWFQKSAENEYLPAFYQLGRIYYLGLGVEKSYEKAFYWYKKSAEMDLGAAQYAISFMYKNGEGCLKDNFKAYYWIERAAENGYEDAYYIVGKSYLEGICYDMNYEKAFKYLTKGYEACDLNCIESLADMYLKGLYVEEDRKKALELYSVSIDYGSFQLYFKVGKIYEEENLVQQAIYFYEQGHELGDLRCTQRLGVIYYNGEGVSRDLNKAIKYMEVAAKNNAPHAMYVLGVAYLRLNKFKEKTEEIAKELFLSAYELKSPYAAEYLAFISLNEFNEGKVIDEQKLLEYINFGAEHGLTESVFQYGYIYEKGIAVKKDNEKAYYYYGLSAESEYIKAMNKIAEWYLKGFFVKQDIDLAIKWYEKSAEKNDIESLEKLIEIYEKAIGGKDEEIRALYYVFKLIDVDALRGKCKLAYYCFKGIGIEQDSKRAYEILNEVEEIDEGTAYNLKGLLGSERIINYNQQEIVQLFLNGIECGNSECYGNLAYYLYNNNLYKEPAYQEAFETSLIGRKIGVTKCKYIYLKKKLDEVINNNVISLEEIA
;
A
#
# COMPACT_ATOMS: atom_id res chain seq x y z
N ASN A 1 -66.80 -1.35 0.44
CA ASN A 1 -65.41 -1.04 0.15
C ASN A 1 -64.87 0.16 0.90
N TYR A 2 -65.73 1.03 1.47
CA TYR A 2 -65.34 2.09 2.42
C TYR A 2 -64.64 1.53 3.66
N HIS A 3 -65.13 0.45 4.25
CA HIS A 3 -64.50 -0.26 5.37
C HIS A 3 -63.12 -0.80 5.02
N PHE A 4 -62.91 -1.36 3.85
CA PHE A 4 -61.65 -1.86 3.39
C PHE A 4 -60.57 -0.75 3.23
N LEU A 5 -61.01 0.41 2.68
CA LEU A 5 -60.16 1.58 2.54
C LEU A 5 -59.74 2.13 3.91
N ARG A 6 -60.72 2.28 4.83
CA ARG A 6 -60.49 2.81 6.17
C ARG A 6 -59.59 1.91 7.02
N GLU A 7 -59.76 0.60 6.93
CA GLU A 7 -58.96 -0.36 7.71
C GLU A 7 -57.46 -0.41 7.26
N ASN A 8 -57.16 -0.08 6.00
CA ASN A 8 -55.82 -0.06 5.46
C ASN A 8 -55.10 1.29 5.57
N LEU A 9 -55.77 2.34 6.12
CA LEU A 9 -55.12 3.62 6.42
C LEU A 9 -54.29 3.50 7.72
N CYS A 10 -53.16 4.17 7.79
CA CYS A 10 -52.49 4.39 9.07
C CYS A 10 -53.33 5.32 9.96
N ASP A 11 -53.15 5.14 11.29
CA ASP A 11 -54.08 5.79 12.26
C ASP A 11 -54.09 7.30 12.19
N GLU A 12 -52.97 7.94 11.78
CA GLU A 12 -52.85 9.37 11.56
C GLU A 12 -53.78 9.88 10.42
N TYR A 13 -54.09 9.05 9.44
CA TYR A 13 -54.90 9.42 8.28
C TYR A 13 -56.37 8.98 8.36
N LYS A 14 -56.72 8.10 9.30
CA LYS A 14 -58.12 7.68 9.51
C LYS A 14 -59.03 8.84 9.85
N GLU A 15 -58.55 9.74 10.72
CA GLU A 15 -59.30 10.92 11.15
C GLU A 15 -59.52 11.95 10.01
N ILE A 16 -58.51 12.09 9.15
CA ILE A 16 -58.56 12.92 7.96
C ILE A 16 -59.50 12.30 6.93
N PHE A 17 -59.42 10.99 6.72
CA PHE A 17 -60.28 10.25 5.81
C PHE A 17 -61.73 10.30 6.26
N ASP A 18 -62.04 10.17 7.56
CA ASP A 18 -63.36 10.29 8.12
C ASP A 18 -63.93 11.72 7.98
N LYS A 19 -63.08 12.76 8.07
CA LYS A 19 -63.47 14.16 7.79
C LYS A 19 -63.82 14.43 6.33
N PHE A 20 -63.13 13.79 5.39
CA PHE A 20 -63.43 13.89 3.96
C PHE A 20 -64.64 13.06 3.55
N SER A 21 -64.88 11.91 4.18
CA SER A 21 -66.01 11.02 3.87
C SER A 21 -67.35 11.50 4.43
N ASN A 22 -67.33 12.35 5.47
CA ASN A 22 -68.54 12.96 6.05
C ASN A 22 -69.19 14.04 5.17
N LYS A 23 -68.57 14.49 4.08
CA LYS A 23 -69.22 15.14 2.98
C LYS A 23 -69.82 14.04 2.09
N LYS A 24 -71.13 13.68 2.39
CA LYS A 24 -71.94 12.70 1.65
C LYS A 24 -71.58 12.61 0.15
N ILE A 25 -70.56 11.87 -0.19
CA ILE A 25 -70.37 11.35 -1.53
C ILE A 25 -70.74 9.88 -1.40
N ASP A 26 -71.95 9.55 -1.86
CA ASP A 26 -72.37 8.15 -1.98
C ASP A 26 -71.49 7.47 -2.97
N PHE A 27 -70.60 6.63 -2.47
CA PHE A 27 -69.60 5.88 -3.27
C PHE A 27 -70.22 4.90 -4.25
N ASP A 28 -71.41 4.37 -3.93
CA ASP A 28 -72.18 3.50 -4.83
C ASP A 28 -72.89 4.32 -5.93
N SER A 29 -73.29 5.54 -5.68
CA SER A 29 -73.82 6.47 -6.71
C SER A 29 -72.66 7.02 -7.58
N LEU A 30 -71.45 7.20 -7.00
CA LEU A 30 -70.23 7.56 -7.74
C LEU A 30 -69.82 6.44 -8.70
N ILE A 31 -69.81 5.18 -8.25
CA ILE A 31 -69.56 4.00 -9.08
C ILE A 31 -70.64 3.83 -10.14
N LYS A 32 -71.89 4.06 -9.81
CA LYS A 32 -72.98 4.02 -10.78
C LYS A 32 -72.94 5.17 -11.79
N SER A 33 -72.52 6.36 -11.40
CA SER A 33 -72.33 7.50 -12.33
C SER A 33 -71.09 7.29 -13.21
N MET A 34 -70.09 6.56 -12.74
CA MET A 34 -68.86 6.19 -13.52
C MET A 34 -69.16 5.16 -14.63
N ASN A 35 -70.21 4.33 -14.51
CA ASN A 35 -70.63 3.35 -15.51
C ASN A 35 -71.61 3.88 -16.57
N THR A 36 -71.93 5.15 -16.59
CA THR A 36 -72.95 5.75 -17.52
C THR A 36 -72.37 6.68 -18.58
N PHE A 37 -71.03 6.78 -18.69
CA PHE A 37 -70.33 7.53 -19.75
C PHE A 37 -69.97 6.64 -20.92
N GLU A 38 -70.95 6.20 -21.74
CA GLU A 38 -70.74 5.58 -23.05
C GLU A 38 -70.75 6.62 -24.18
N ASP A 39 -70.50 7.91 -23.91
CA ASP A 39 -70.38 8.89 -24.96
C ASP A 39 -68.94 8.97 -25.49
N GLU A 40 -68.75 8.43 -26.71
CA GLU A 40 -67.46 8.41 -27.41
C GLU A 40 -66.83 9.82 -27.52
N ASP A 41 -67.65 10.86 -27.67
CA ASP A 41 -67.24 12.26 -27.73
C ASP A 41 -66.55 12.74 -26.44
N ILE A 42 -67.04 12.27 -25.27
CA ILE A 42 -66.48 12.63 -23.96
C ILE A 42 -65.10 11.93 -23.76
N LYS A 43 -64.96 10.66 -24.15
CA LYS A 43 -63.72 9.94 -24.09
C LYS A 43 -62.64 10.57 -24.99
N VAL A 44 -63.01 10.96 -26.21
CA VAL A 44 -62.13 11.65 -27.14
C VAL A 44 -61.67 13.01 -26.57
N LYS A 45 -62.56 13.78 -25.96
CA LYS A 45 -62.20 15.06 -25.31
C LYS A 45 -61.28 14.84 -24.10
N ALA A 46 -61.52 13.83 -23.30
CA ALA A 46 -60.72 13.51 -22.14
C ALA A 46 -59.29 13.08 -22.56
N ALA A 47 -59.17 12.22 -23.56
CA ALA A 47 -57.91 11.80 -24.14
C ALA A 47 -57.11 12.97 -24.73
N ALA A 48 -57.78 13.91 -25.44
CA ALA A 48 -57.15 15.10 -25.96
C ALA A 48 -56.61 16.02 -24.83
N LEU A 49 -57.31 16.09 -23.69
CA LEU A 49 -56.86 16.83 -22.52
C LEU A 49 -55.62 16.15 -21.87
N VAL A 50 -55.56 14.82 -21.83
CA VAL A 50 -54.36 14.10 -21.37
C VAL A 50 -53.18 14.40 -22.28
N GLU A 51 -53.37 14.32 -23.61
CA GLU A 51 -52.32 14.64 -24.58
C GLU A 51 -51.78 16.06 -24.41
N GLU A 52 -52.63 17.05 -24.25
CA GLU A 52 -52.20 18.43 -23.96
C GLU A 52 -51.48 18.54 -22.62
N GLY A 53 -51.97 17.85 -21.57
CA GLY A 53 -51.27 17.77 -20.29
C GLY A 53 -49.89 17.18 -20.40
N GLU A 54 -49.72 16.11 -21.18
CA GLU A 54 -48.42 15.45 -21.45
C GLU A 54 -47.46 16.37 -22.19
N LYS A 55 -47.92 17.21 -23.14
CA LYS A 55 -47.03 18.19 -23.81
C LYS A 55 -46.40 19.13 -22.79
N TYR A 56 -47.14 19.64 -21.84
CA TYR A 56 -46.64 20.50 -20.76
C TYR A 56 -45.84 19.73 -19.73
N TYR A 57 -46.15 18.46 -19.46
CA TYR A 57 -45.43 17.61 -18.53
C TYR A 57 -44.02 17.28 -19.04
N PHE A 58 -43.91 16.90 -20.31
CA PHE A 58 -42.63 16.55 -20.91
C PHE A 58 -41.88 17.75 -21.55
N GLY A 59 -42.54 18.89 -21.70
CA GLY A 59 -41.99 20.04 -22.43
C GLY A 59 -41.87 19.79 -23.94
N LYS A 60 -42.78 18.98 -24.52
CA LYS A 60 -42.76 18.62 -25.95
C LYS A 60 -43.48 19.69 -26.75
N ASP A 61 -42.75 20.35 -27.65
CA ASP A 61 -43.22 21.49 -28.49
C ASP A 61 -43.60 22.75 -27.69
N VAL A 62 -43.53 22.69 -26.35
CA VAL A 62 -43.81 23.80 -25.43
C VAL A 62 -42.83 23.75 -24.25
N SER A 63 -42.64 24.86 -23.55
CA SER A 63 -41.86 24.84 -22.31
C SER A 63 -42.55 23.97 -21.25
N GLN A 64 -41.78 23.17 -20.51
CA GLN A 64 -42.29 22.35 -19.41
C GLN A 64 -42.98 23.22 -18.36
N ASP A 65 -44.25 22.90 -18.05
CA ASP A 65 -45.05 23.59 -17.06
C ASP A 65 -45.97 22.62 -16.29
N TYR A 66 -45.50 22.16 -15.16
CA TYR A 66 -46.26 21.21 -14.32
C TYR A 66 -47.60 21.78 -13.82
N LYS A 67 -47.68 23.09 -13.64
CA LYS A 67 -48.96 23.71 -13.19
C LYS A 67 -50.02 23.62 -14.27
N LYS A 68 -49.66 23.92 -15.51
CA LYS A 68 -50.57 23.76 -16.66
C LYS A 68 -50.90 22.30 -16.92
N ALA A 69 -49.89 21.41 -16.88
CA ALA A 69 -50.09 19.96 -17.03
C ALA A 69 -51.13 19.45 -16.03
N MET A 70 -51.00 19.85 -14.77
CA MET A 70 -51.95 19.46 -13.72
C MET A 70 -53.38 19.95 -13.98
N GLN A 71 -53.55 21.16 -14.51
CA GLN A 71 -54.88 21.68 -14.86
C GLN A 71 -55.55 20.84 -15.94
N TYR A 72 -54.79 20.42 -16.95
CA TYR A 72 -55.30 19.54 -18.01
C TYR A 72 -55.66 18.15 -17.47
N PHE A 73 -54.82 17.57 -16.63
CA PHE A 73 -55.09 16.27 -16.01
C PHE A 73 -56.29 16.31 -15.08
N TYR A 74 -56.51 17.43 -14.34
CA TYR A 74 -57.73 17.60 -13.56
C TYR A 74 -58.97 17.61 -14.44
N LYS A 75 -58.97 18.34 -15.55
CA LYS A 75 -60.06 18.37 -16.50
C LYS A 75 -60.33 17.00 -17.12
N ALA A 76 -59.31 16.25 -17.47
CA ALA A 76 -59.46 14.89 -17.97
C ALA A 76 -60.07 13.96 -16.88
N ALA A 77 -59.58 14.07 -15.64
CA ALA A 77 -60.12 13.29 -14.52
C ALA A 77 -61.58 13.67 -14.16
N GLU A 78 -62.02 14.91 -14.39
CA GLU A 78 -63.44 15.32 -14.26
C GLU A 78 -64.33 14.59 -15.27
N PHE A 79 -63.81 14.28 -16.45
CA PHE A 79 -64.48 13.41 -17.44
C PHE A 79 -64.31 11.92 -17.15
N GLY A 80 -63.64 11.55 -16.06
CA GLY A 80 -63.47 10.18 -15.63
C GLY A 80 -62.36 9.45 -16.38
N ASP A 81 -61.43 10.16 -16.97
CA ASP A 81 -60.26 9.54 -17.68
C ASP A 81 -59.28 8.94 -16.69
N GLU A 82 -58.94 7.68 -16.90
CA GLU A 82 -58.02 6.93 -16.02
C GLU A 82 -56.56 7.39 -16.11
N TYR A 83 -56.13 7.93 -17.24
CA TYR A 83 -54.77 8.48 -17.40
C TYR A 83 -54.65 9.83 -16.72
N GLY A 84 -55.66 10.71 -16.86
CA GLY A 84 -55.75 11.96 -16.10
C GLY A 84 -55.68 11.72 -14.59
N GLU A 85 -56.46 10.76 -14.09
CA GLU A 85 -56.42 10.35 -12.68
C GLU A 85 -55.05 9.76 -12.29
N ALA A 86 -54.41 8.97 -13.14
CA ALA A 86 -53.10 8.41 -12.91
C ALA A 86 -52.00 9.49 -12.81
N TYR A 87 -52.02 10.47 -13.71
CA TYR A 87 -51.10 11.60 -13.65
C TYR A 87 -51.33 12.47 -12.40
N LEU A 88 -52.55 12.69 -11.97
CA LEU A 88 -52.81 13.38 -10.70
C LEU A 88 -52.24 12.60 -9.51
N GLY A 89 -52.39 11.27 -9.50
CA GLY A 89 -51.72 10.42 -8.52
C GLY A 89 -50.22 10.64 -8.49
N LEU A 90 -49.58 10.68 -9.67
CA LEU A 90 -48.14 10.92 -9.83
C LEU A 90 -47.74 12.32 -9.33
N PHE A 91 -48.52 13.35 -9.64
CA PHE A 91 -48.23 14.72 -9.23
C PHE A 91 -48.26 14.87 -7.71
N TYR A 92 -49.23 14.26 -7.03
CA TYR A 92 -49.26 14.26 -5.57
C TYR A 92 -48.19 13.37 -4.96
N GLU A 93 -47.79 12.26 -5.60
CA GLU A 93 -46.71 11.41 -5.12
C GLU A 93 -45.37 12.11 -5.22
N LYS A 94 -45.08 12.80 -6.31
CA LYS A 94 -43.80 13.48 -6.56
C LYS A 94 -43.75 14.90 -5.98
N GLY A 95 -44.90 15.53 -5.80
CA GLY A 95 -45.01 16.94 -5.40
C GLY A 95 -44.79 17.91 -6.56
N TYR A 96 -45.19 17.53 -7.79
CA TYR A 96 -45.10 18.40 -8.96
C TYR A 96 -46.16 19.50 -8.92
N SER A 97 -45.75 20.76 -8.77
CA SER A 97 -46.59 21.95 -8.63
C SER A 97 -47.60 21.93 -7.44
N VAL A 98 -47.53 20.91 -6.61
CA VAL A 98 -48.37 20.76 -5.39
C VAL A 98 -47.50 20.19 -4.27
N GLU A 99 -47.91 20.38 -3.03
CA GLU A 99 -47.26 19.73 -1.90
C GLU A 99 -47.43 18.20 -2.00
N ARG A 100 -46.33 17.48 -1.73
CA ARG A 100 -46.34 16.01 -1.75
C ARG A 100 -47.34 15.45 -0.77
N ASN A 101 -48.27 14.64 -1.25
CA ASN A 101 -49.34 14.06 -0.45
C ASN A 101 -49.63 12.61 -0.89
N PHE A 102 -49.10 11.65 -0.17
CA PHE A 102 -49.27 10.23 -0.49
C PHE A 102 -50.73 9.72 -0.30
N LEU A 103 -51.50 10.35 0.57
CA LEU A 103 -52.91 10.00 0.72
C LEU A 103 -53.73 10.46 -0.49
N ALA A 104 -53.51 11.68 -0.96
CA ALA A 104 -54.10 12.18 -2.19
C ALA A 104 -53.66 11.32 -3.40
N ALA A 105 -52.36 11.00 -3.50
CA ALA A 105 -51.82 10.11 -4.53
C ALA A 105 -52.52 8.75 -4.51
N PHE A 106 -52.64 8.13 -3.33
CA PHE A 106 -53.36 6.87 -3.16
C PHE A 106 -54.80 6.95 -3.68
N SER A 107 -55.50 8.01 -3.33
CA SER A 107 -56.91 8.19 -3.72
C SER A 107 -57.08 8.29 -5.25
N TRP A 108 -56.20 9.04 -5.92
CA TRP A 108 -56.20 9.18 -7.36
C TRP A 108 -55.78 7.90 -8.07
N TYR A 109 -54.70 7.27 -7.64
CA TYR A 109 -54.31 5.98 -8.19
C TYR A 109 -55.37 4.90 -7.98
N TYR A 110 -56.06 4.90 -6.84
CA TYR A 110 -57.11 3.91 -6.58
C TYR A 110 -58.29 4.05 -7.57
N LYS A 111 -58.68 5.29 -7.90
CA LYS A 111 -59.71 5.55 -8.92
C LYS A 111 -59.29 5.02 -10.28
N ALA A 112 -58.12 5.40 -10.75
CA ALA A 112 -57.58 4.97 -12.03
C ALA A 112 -57.38 3.43 -12.08
N ALA A 113 -56.88 2.82 -11.02
CA ALA A 113 -56.66 1.38 -10.93
C ALA A 113 -57.93 0.54 -11.00
N LEU A 114 -59.05 1.04 -10.46
CA LEU A 114 -60.37 0.40 -10.57
C LEU A 114 -60.90 0.38 -12.02
N LYS A 115 -60.45 1.32 -12.86
CA LYS A 115 -60.79 1.40 -14.28
C LYS A 115 -59.88 0.55 -15.17
N GLY A 116 -58.81 -0.06 -14.57
CA GLY A 116 -57.90 -0.92 -15.25
C GLY A 116 -56.54 -0.32 -15.54
N ASN A 117 -56.27 0.94 -15.15
CA ASN A 117 -55.01 1.59 -15.41
C ASN A 117 -53.83 0.83 -14.73
N ALA A 118 -53.03 0.17 -15.52
CA ALA A 118 -51.98 -0.73 -15.07
C ALA A 118 -50.84 -0.02 -14.31
N PHE A 119 -50.51 1.23 -14.71
CA PHE A 119 -49.53 2.04 -14.00
C PHE A 119 -50.01 2.34 -12.57
N SER A 120 -51.28 2.78 -12.42
CA SER A 120 -51.86 3.09 -11.12
C SER A 120 -52.00 1.85 -10.22
N GLN A 121 -52.31 0.69 -10.80
CA GLN A 121 -52.30 -0.60 -10.09
C GLN A 121 -50.92 -0.92 -9.54
N ASN A 122 -49.85 -0.75 -10.33
CA ASN A 122 -48.49 -0.91 -9.86
C ASN A 122 -48.11 0.12 -8.79
N ALA A 123 -48.49 1.39 -8.97
CA ALA A 123 -48.24 2.45 -8.02
C ALA A 123 -48.92 2.17 -6.65
N LEU A 124 -50.16 1.69 -6.65
CA LEU A 124 -50.82 1.23 -5.42
C LEU A 124 -50.08 0.13 -4.71
N GLY A 125 -49.60 -0.85 -5.47
CA GLY A 125 -48.75 -1.92 -4.94
C GLY A 125 -47.54 -1.36 -4.21
N LEU A 126 -46.82 -0.39 -4.81
CA LEU A 126 -45.66 0.29 -4.21
C LEU A 126 -46.06 1.11 -2.96
N LEU A 127 -47.20 1.80 -2.97
CA LEU A 127 -47.70 2.53 -1.78
C LEU A 127 -47.97 1.56 -0.62
N TYR A 128 -48.61 0.40 -0.88
CA TYR A 128 -48.84 -0.62 0.13
C TYR A 128 -47.60 -1.26 0.68
N ILE A 129 -46.59 -1.60 -0.16
CA ILE A 129 -45.32 -2.17 0.30
C ILE A 129 -44.57 -1.20 1.21
N ASN A 130 -44.55 0.10 0.83
CA ASN A 130 -43.79 1.12 1.53
C ASN A 130 -44.52 1.75 2.71
N GLY A 131 -45.85 1.51 2.83
CA GLY A 131 -46.69 2.14 3.84
C GLY A 131 -46.83 3.66 3.65
N ARG A 132 -46.83 4.13 2.38
CA ARG A 132 -46.93 5.56 2.06
C ARG A 132 -48.37 5.97 1.80
N GLY A 133 -48.93 6.84 2.62
CA GLY A 133 -50.33 7.24 2.56
C GLY A 133 -51.34 6.17 2.97
N VAL A 134 -50.88 4.94 3.18
CA VAL A 134 -51.68 3.79 3.64
C VAL A 134 -50.89 2.93 4.59
N LYS A 135 -51.55 2.14 5.43
CA LYS A 135 -50.89 1.15 6.27
C LYS A 135 -50.20 0.09 5.39
N ARG A 136 -48.95 -0.23 5.71
CA ARG A 136 -48.19 -1.27 4.99
C ARG A 136 -48.95 -2.60 4.96
N ASN A 137 -49.15 -3.13 3.75
CA ASN A 137 -49.85 -4.39 3.54
C ASN A 137 -49.31 -5.10 2.31
N ASN A 138 -48.42 -6.06 2.54
CA ASN A 138 -47.73 -6.79 1.45
C ASN A 138 -48.71 -7.67 0.63
N THR A 139 -49.78 -8.20 1.26
CA THR A 139 -50.82 -8.99 0.56
C THR A 139 -51.64 -8.13 -0.40
N ALA A 140 -52.05 -6.94 0.04
CA ALA A 140 -52.69 -5.99 -0.83
C ALA A 140 -51.82 -5.53 -1.99
N ALA A 141 -50.52 -5.27 -1.71
CA ALA A 141 -49.54 -4.94 -2.73
C ALA A 141 -49.46 -6.02 -3.81
N MET A 142 -49.35 -7.28 -3.39
CA MET A 142 -49.29 -8.43 -4.32
C MET A 142 -50.53 -8.48 -5.24
N ILE A 143 -51.72 -8.32 -4.68
CA ILE A 143 -52.96 -8.32 -5.47
C ILE A 143 -52.93 -7.23 -6.54
N TRP A 144 -52.48 -6.02 -6.18
CA TRP A 144 -52.41 -4.92 -7.12
C TRP A 144 -51.31 -5.12 -8.18
N PHE A 145 -50.15 -5.69 -7.84
CA PHE A 145 -49.16 -6.05 -8.82
C PHE A 145 -49.63 -7.16 -9.76
N GLN A 146 -50.40 -8.16 -9.26
CA GLN A 146 -50.98 -9.17 -10.11
C GLN A 146 -51.95 -8.58 -11.14
N LYS A 147 -52.86 -7.68 -10.72
CA LYS A 147 -53.75 -6.97 -11.63
C LYS A 147 -53.01 -6.14 -12.67
N SER A 148 -51.97 -5.44 -12.25
CA SER A 148 -51.12 -4.68 -13.15
C SER A 148 -50.37 -5.59 -14.15
N ALA A 149 -49.91 -6.76 -13.71
CA ALA A 149 -49.27 -7.75 -14.56
C ALA A 149 -50.23 -8.43 -15.53
N GLU A 150 -51.50 -8.62 -15.15
CA GLU A 150 -52.60 -9.08 -16.04
C GLU A 150 -52.87 -8.10 -17.19
N ASN A 151 -52.62 -6.80 -16.93
CA ASN A 151 -52.64 -5.73 -17.93
C ASN A 151 -51.30 -5.50 -18.62
N GLU A 152 -50.37 -6.50 -18.58
CA GLU A 152 -49.08 -6.53 -19.24
C GLU A 152 -48.14 -5.37 -18.90
N TYR A 153 -48.25 -4.76 -17.74
CA TYR A 153 -47.41 -3.68 -17.31
C TYR A 153 -46.05 -4.22 -16.81
N LEU A 154 -44.98 -3.96 -17.56
CA LEU A 154 -43.64 -4.51 -17.35
C LEU A 154 -43.09 -4.37 -15.92
N PRO A 155 -43.19 -3.18 -15.29
CA PRO A 155 -42.66 -3.01 -13.92
C PRO A 155 -43.38 -3.93 -12.91
N ALA A 156 -44.65 -4.31 -13.16
CA ALA A 156 -45.37 -5.19 -12.25
C ALA A 156 -44.81 -6.61 -12.21
N PHE A 157 -44.35 -7.14 -13.35
CA PHE A 157 -43.65 -8.43 -13.37
C PHE A 157 -42.41 -8.42 -12.50
N TYR A 158 -41.63 -7.35 -12.57
CA TYR A 158 -40.45 -7.18 -11.72
C TYR A 158 -40.82 -7.09 -10.23
N GLN A 159 -41.88 -6.36 -9.88
CA GLN A 159 -42.33 -6.28 -8.48
C GLN A 159 -42.85 -7.65 -7.97
N LEU A 160 -43.55 -8.43 -8.78
CA LEU A 160 -43.93 -9.79 -8.43
C LEU A 160 -42.69 -10.66 -8.19
N GLY A 161 -41.66 -10.57 -9.04
CA GLY A 161 -40.38 -11.21 -8.83
C GLY A 161 -39.77 -10.88 -7.47
N ARG A 162 -39.73 -9.59 -7.11
CA ARG A 162 -39.27 -9.11 -5.78
C ARG A 162 -40.07 -9.68 -4.61
N ILE A 163 -41.42 -9.70 -4.75
CA ILE A 163 -42.30 -10.25 -3.70
C ILE A 163 -41.94 -11.71 -3.41
N TYR A 164 -41.81 -12.55 -4.43
CA TYR A 164 -41.47 -13.95 -4.23
C TYR A 164 -40.03 -14.14 -3.80
N TYR A 165 -39.09 -13.31 -4.28
CA TYR A 165 -37.69 -13.36 -3.91
C TYR A 165 -37.46 -13.05 -2.41
N LEU A 166 -38.18 -12.04 -1.90
CA LEU A 166 -38.06 -11.58 -0.52
C LEU A 166 -39.06 -12.24 0.45
N GLY A 167 -40.10 -12.94 -0.06
CA GLY A 167 -41.17 -13.51 0.76
C GLY A 167 -42.08 -12.45 1.37
N LEU A 168 -42.42 -11.37 0.63
CA LEU A 168 -43.21 -10.27 1.15
C LEU A 168 -44.72 -10.59 1.12
N GLY A 169 -45.28 -11.04 2.24
CA GLY A 169 -46.68 -11.44 2.37
C GLY A 169 -47.06 -12.75 1.70
N VAL A 170 -46.04 -13.48 1.23
CA VAL A 170 -46.15 -14.81 0.63
C VAL A 170 -44.97 -15.66 1.07
N GLU A 171 -45.08 -16.97 0.92
CA GLU A 171 -43.92 -17.85 1.09
C GLU A 171 -42.84 -17.53 0.06
N LYS A 172 -41.60 -17.43 0.52
CA LYS A 172 -40.43 -17.18 -0.34
C LYS A 172 -40.27 -18.32 -1.35
N SER A 173 -40.17 -17.99 -2.64
CA SER A 173 -39.92 -18.97 -3.70
C SER A 173 -39.03 -18.36 -4.78
N TYR A 174 -37.83 -18.87 -4.87
CA TYR A 174 -36.88 -18.48 -5.91
C TYR A 174 -37.34 -18.91 -7.31
N GLU A 175 -38.05 -20.02 -7.46
CA GLU A 175 -38.58 -20.49 -8.76
C GLU A 175 -39.62 -19.51 -9.29
N LYS A 176 -40.56 -19.07 -8.43
CA LYS A 176 -41.57 -18.09 -8.82
C LYS A 176 -40.93 -16.71 -9.07
N ALA A 177 -39.95 -16.33 -8.25
CA ALA A 177 -39.20 -15.09 -8.47
C ALA A 177 -38.49 -15.11 -9.82
N PHE A 178 -37.78 -16.22 -10.13
CA PHE A 178 -37.10 -16.40 -11.40
C PHE A 178 -38.07 -16.33 -12.59
N TYR A 179 -39.24 -16.98 -12.51
CA TYR A 179 -40.25 -16.91 -13.55
C TYR A 179 -40.67 -15.47 -13.87
N TRP A 180 -40.99 -14.69 -12.83
CA TRP A 180 -41.47 -13.32 -13.01
C TRP A 180 -40.36 -12.37 -13.46
N TYR A 181 -39.17 -12.49 -12.90
CA TYR A 181 -38.02 -11.69 -13.35
C TYR A 181 -37.64 -12.03 -14.80
N LYS A 182 -37.68 -13.30 -15.18
CA LYS A 182 -37.38 -13.72 -16.53
C LYS A 182 -38.36 -13.13 -17.54
N LYS A 183 -39.65 -13.18 -17.23
CA LYS A 183 -40.71 -12.58 -18.07
C LYS A 183 -40.45 -11.05 -18.26
N SER A 184 -40.09 -10.36 -17.23
CA SER A 184 -39.79 -8.93 -17.28
C SER A 184 -38.45 -8.65 -18.01
N ALA A 185 -37.44 -9.50 -17.82
CA ALA A 185 -36.14 -9.35 -18.45
C ALA A 185 -36.18 -9.59 -19.98
N GLU A 186 -36.99 -10.56 -20.43
CA GLU A 186 -37.23 -10.86 -21.85
C GLU A 186 -37.94 -9.72 -22.59
N MET A 187 -38.58 -8.80 -21.82
CA MET A 187 -39.21 -7.58 -22.33
C MET A 187 -38.32 -6.34 -22.08
N ASP A 188 -37.02 -6.53 -21.97
CA ASP A 188 -35.97 -5.50 -21.87
C ASP A 188 -36.02 -4.56 -20.67
N LEU A 189 -36.66 -4.96 -19.55
CA LEU A 189 -36.55 -4.20 -18.32
C LEU A 189 -35.18 -4.41 -17.66
N GLY A 190 -34.30 -3.41 -17.70
CA GLY A 190 -32.91 -3.48 -17.20
C GLY A 190 -32.80 -3.96 -15.74
N ALA A 191 -33.69 -3.49 -14.86
CA ALA A 191 -33.72 -3.93 -13.46
C ALA A 191 -34.02 -5.43 -13.30
N ALA A 192 -34.89 -6.00 -14.18
CA ALA A 192 -35.17 -7.41 -14.17
C ALA A 192 -34.04 -8.25 -14.77
N GLN A 193 -33.39 -7.73 -15.81
CA GLN A 193 -32.18 -8.34 -16.41
C GLN A 193 -31.04 -8.39 -15.39
N TYR A 194 -30.85 -7.32 -14.61
CA TYR A 194 -29.90 -7.29 -13.52
C TYR A 194 -30.25 -8.32 -12.43
N ALA A 195 -31.53 -8.38 -11.99
CA ALA A 195 -31.97 -9.33 -10.98
C ALA A 195 -31.77 -10.79 -11.41
N ILE A 196 -32.16 -11.16 -12.65
CA ILE A 196 -32.03 -12.52 -13.16
C ILE A 196 -30.58 -12.92 -13.35
N SER A 197 -29.66 -11.99 -13.62
CA SER A 197 -28.23 -12.25 -13.71
C SER A 197 -27.68 -12.81 -12.39
N PHE A 198 -28.07 -12.23 -11.26
CA PHE A 198 -27.70 -12.72 -9.93
C PHE A 198 -28.31 -14.09 -9.63
N MET A 199 -29.56 -14.32 -10.05
CA MET A 199 -30.21 -15.62 -9.87
C MET A 199 -29.45 -16.73 -10.63
N TYR A 200 -29.02 -16.48 -11.87
CA TYR A 200 -28.17 -17.41 -12.61
C TYR A 200 -26.78 -17.59 -11.96
N LYS A 201 -26.18 -16.50 -11.46
CA LYS A 201 -24.86 -16.54 -10.78
C LYS A 201 -24.89 -17.40 -9.52
N ASN A 202 -25.99 -17.32 -8.76
CA ASN A 202 -26.11 -18.02 -7.47
C ASN A 202 -26.78 -19.39 -7.60
N GLY A 203 -27.52 -19.66 -8.68
CA GLY A 203 -28.35 -20.86 -8.83
C GLY A 203 -29.68 -20.76 -8.05
N GLU A 204 -30.25 -19.57 -7.93
CA GLU A 204 -31.49 -19.31 -7.17
C GLU A 204 -32.70 -19.47 -8.11
N GLY A 205 -33.51 -20.51 -7.88
CA GLY A 205 -34.68 -20.81 -8.71
C GLY A 205 -34.37 -21.32 -10.13
N CYS A 206 -33.09 -21.50 -10.45
CA CYS A 206 -32.60 -22.01 -11.72
C CYS A 206 -31.25 -22.74 -11.52
N LEU A 207 -30.79 -23.45 -12.54
CA LEU A 207 -29.44 -23.98 -12.53
C LEU A 207 -28.44 -22.85 -12.61
N LYS A 208 -27.36 -22.91 -11.79
CA LYS A 208 -26.27 -21.98 -11.84
C LYS A 208 -25.61 -21.95 -13.21
N ASP A 209 -25.51 -20.78 -13.80
CA ASP A 209 -24.95 -20.57 -15.12
C ASP A 209 -24.30 -19.19 -15.22
N ASN A 210 -22.99 -19.16 -15.11
CA ASN A 210 -22.24 -17.90 -15.14
C ASN A 210 -22.32 -17.23 -16.52
N PHE A 211 -22.36 -17.96 -17.63
CA PHE A 211 -22.47 -17.35 -18.97
C PHE A 211 -23.81 -16.63 -19.14
N LYS A 212 -24.92 -17.26 -18.71
CA LYS A 212 -26.23 -16.59 -18.72
C LYS A 212 -26.27 -15.41 -17.75
N ALA A 213 -25.61 -15.50 -16.60
CA ALA A 213 -25.51 -14.39 -15.66
C ALA A 213 -24.86 -13.17 -16.34
N TYR A 214 -23.73 -13.36 -17.00
CA TYR A 214 -23.03 -12.27 -17.69
C TYR A 214 -23.78 -11.78 -18.94
N TYR A 215 -24.43 -12.66 -19.69
CA TYR A 215 -25.31 -12.27 -20.79
C TYR A 215 -26.42 -11.32 -20.34
N TRP A 216 -27.11 -11.64 -19.24
CA TRP A 216 -28.21 -10.80 -18.76
C TRP A 216 -27.75 -9.49 -18.14
N ILE A 217 -26.58 -9.47 -17.48
CA ILE A 217 -26.06 -8.23 -16.92
C ILE A 217 -25.54 -7.28 -18.02
N GLU A 218 -24.97 -7.81 -19.11
CA GLU A 218 -24.59 -7.00 -20.27
C GLU A 218 -25.83 -6.38 -20.92
N ARG A 219 -26.91 -7.15 -21.11
CA ARG A 219 -28.19 -6.60 -21.58
C ARG A 219 -28.76 -5.54 -20.65
N ALA A 220 -28.65 -5.70 -19.34
CA ALA A 220 -29.06 -4.67 -18.39
C ALA A 220 -28.29 -3.36 -18.60
N ALA A 221 -26.95 -3.45 -18.81
CA ALA A 221 -26.11 -2.30 -19.11
C ALA A 221 -26.43 -1.66 -20.48
N GLU A 222 -26.76 -2.46 -21.49
CA GLU A 222 -27.21 -1.97 -22.80
C GLU A 222 -28.52 -1.20 -22.69
N ASN A 223 -29.44 -1.68 -21.85
CA ASN A 223 -30.72 -1.04 -21.57
C ASN A 223 -30.63 0.09 -20.52
N GLY A 224 -29.42 0.55 -20.20
CA GLY A 224 -29.19 1.74 -19.39
C GLY A 224 -29.34 1.52 -17.87
N TYR A 225 -29.26 0.28 -17.39
CA TYR A 225 -29.28 0.04 -15.95
C TYR A 225 -27.89 0.32 -15.34
N GLU A 226 -27.82 1.39 -14.58
CA GLU A 226 -26.56 1.98 -14.12
C GLU A 226 -25.71 1.04 -13.28
N ASP A 227 -26.31 0.28 -12.36
CA ASP A 227 -25.60 -0.67 -11.48
C ASP A 227 -24.90 -1.82 -12.25
N ALA A 228 -25.23 -2.02 -13.52
CA ALA A 228 -24.63 -3.03 -14.38
C ALA A 228 -23.32 -2.56 -15.02
N TYR A 229 -23.11 -1.25 -15.16
CA TYR A 229 -21.95 -0.70 -15.90
C TYR A 229 -20.61 -1.16 -15.33
N TYR A 230 -20.44 -1.06 -14.00
CA TYR A 230 -19.20 -1.49 -13.34
C TYR A 230 -18.91 -2.98 -13.54
N ILE A 231 -19.94 -3.83 -13.35
CA ILE A 231 -19.77 -5.27 -13.44
C ILE A 231 -19.36 -5.69 -14.85
N VAL A 232 -20.03 -5.12 -15.87
CA VAL A 232 -19.74 -5.41 -17.28
C VAL A 232 -18.38 -4.85 -17.67
N GLY A 233 -18.07 -3.60 -17.33
CA GLY A 233 -16.80 -2.97 -17.61
C GLY A 233 -15.64 -3.74 -17.02
N LYS A 234 -15.74 -4.12 -15.75
CA LYS A 234 -14.73 -4.93 -15.04
C LYS A 234 -14.58 -6.33 -15.66
N SER A 235 -15.67 -6.95 -16.07
CA SER A 235 -15.63 -8.29 -16.70
C SER A 235 -14.86 -8.28 -18.00
N TYR A 236 -15.01 -7.26 -18.83
CA TYR A 236 -14.21 -7.09 -20.04
C TYR A 236 -12.77 -6.69 -19.75
N LEU A 237 -12.53 -5.94 -18.67
CA LEU A 237 -11.17 -5.55 -18.26
C LEU A 237 -10.35 -6.74 -17.78
N GLU A 238 -10.96 -7.66 -17.03
CA GLU A 238 -10.30 -8.80 -16.40
C GLU A 238 -10.44 -10.12 -17.20
N GLY A 239 -11.23 -10.12 -18.28
CA GLY A 239 -11.51 -11.34 -19.08
C GLY A 239 -12.38 -12.37 -18.34
N ILE A 240 -13.32 -11.91 -17.49
CA ILE A 240 -14.21 -12.78 -16.72
C ILE A 240 -15.42 -13.15 -17.56
N CYS A 241 -15.55 -14.42 -17.93
CA CYS A 241 -16.62 -14.96 -18.81
C CYS A 241 -16.67 -14.37 -20.23
N TYR A 242 -15.86 -13.41 -20.55
CA TYR A 242 -15.66 -12.83 -21.87
C TYR A 242 -14.16 -12.83 -22.20
N ASP A 243 -13.83 -12.76 -23.50
CA ASP A 243 -12.48 -12.41 -23.88
C ASP A 243 -12.16 -10.96 -23.44
N MET A 244 -10.93 -10.74 -23.00
CA MET A 244 -10.46 -9.41 -22.59
C MET A 244 -10.68 -8.40 -23.72
N ASN A 245 -11.38 -7.32 -23.43
CA ASN A 245 -11.68 -6.27 -24.40
C ASN A 245 -11.68 -4.88 -23.74
N TYR A 246 -10.55 -4.21 -23.84
CA TYR A 246 -10.37 -2.90 -23.21
C TYR A 246 -11.24 -1.79 -23.82
N GLU A 247 -11.62 -1.87 -25.10
CA GLU A 247 -12.54 -0.92 -25.73
C GLU A 247 -13.94 -1.00 -25.11
N LYS A 248 -14.48 -2.20 -24.99
CA LYS A 248 -15.77 -2.40 -24.34
C LYS A 248 -15.73 -2.06 -22.87
N ALA A 249 -14.63 -2.43 -22.16
CA ALA A 249 -14.43 -2.05 -20.77
C ALA A 249 -14.48 -0.52 -20.61
N PHE A 250 -13.72 0.20 -21.41
CA PHE A 250 -13.68 1.66 -21.38
C PHE A 250 -15.06 2.28 -21.66
N LYS A 251 -15.80 1.76 -22.66
CA LYS A 251 -17.15 2.21 -23.01
C LYS A 251 -18.12 2.13 -21.81
N TYR A 252 -18.17 0.94 -21.15
CA TYR A 252 -19.10 0.75 -20.02
C TYR A 252 -18.66 1.53 -18.78
N LEU A 253 -17.35 1.56 -18.47
CA LEU A 253 -16.83 2.34 -17.35
C LEU A 253 -17.05 3.84 -17.54
N THR A 254 -16.96 4.37 -18.77
CA THR A 254 -17.30 5.76 -19.08
C THR A 254 -18.77 6.06 -18.84
N LYS A 255 -19.68 5.16 -19.23
CA LYS A 255 -21.10 5.31 -18.89
C LYS A 255 -21.35 5.32 -17.38
N GLY A 256 -20.63 4.47 -16.64
CA GLY A 256 -20.71 4.46 -15.18
C GLY A 256 -20.11 5.73 -14.55
N TYR A 257 -19.06 6.30 -15.13
CA TYR A 257 -18.53 7.60 -14.73
C TYR A 257 -19.58 8.73 -14.91
N GLU A 258 -20.28 8.74 -16.05
CA GLU A 258 -21.37 9.69 -16.33
C GLU A 258 -22.55 9.52 -15.34
N ALA A 259 -22.76 8.30 -14.83
CA ALA A 259 -23.71 7.98 -13.78
C ALA A 259 -23.18 8.18 -12.34
N CYS A 260 -21.98 8.74 -12.18
CA CYS A 260 -21.30 8.98 -10.90
C CYS A 260 -21.02 7.70 -10.07
N ASP A 261 -20.83 6.53 -10.70
CA ASP A 261 -20.41 5.31 -10.02
C ASP A 261 -18.92 5.36 -9.68
N LEU A 262 -18.59 5.37 -8.39
CA LEU A 262 -17.21 5.49 -7.89
C LEU A 262 -16.31 4.33 -8.33
N ASN A 263 -16.83 3.11 -8.41
CA ASN A 263 -16.04 1.97 -8.86
C ASN A 263 -15.69 2.06 -10.34
N CYS A 264 -16.60 2.63 -11.15
CA CYS A 264 -16.34 2.93 -12.55
C CYS A 264 -15.28 4.01 -12.70
N ILE A 265 -15.34 5.08 -11.90
CA ILE A 265 -14.38 6.19 -11.89
C ILE A 265 -12.97 5.64 -11.55
N GLU A 266 -12.87 4.83 -10.50
CA GLU A 266 -11.61 4.22 -10.07
C GLU A 266 -11.02 3.29 -11.13
N SER A 267 -11.87 2.46 -11.75
CA SER A 267 -11.43 1.55 -12.82
C SER A 267 -11.00 2.28 -14.07
N LEU A 268 -11.68 3.38 -14.41
CA LEU A 268 -11.31 4.24 -15.55
C LEU A 268 -9.98 4.95 -15.28
N ALA A 269 -9.74 5.41 -14.06
CA ALA A 269 -8.46 5.96 -13.64
C ALA A 269 -7.33 4.93 -13.79
N ASP A 270 -7.58 3.67 -13.42
CA ASP A 270 -6.63 2.57 -13.62
C ASP A 270 -6.32 2.32 -15.10
N MET A 271 -7.30 2.47 -15.99
CA MET A 271 -7.10 2.31 -17.43
C MET A 271 -6.20 3.42 -17.99
N TYR A 272 -6.39 4.68 -17.57
CA TYR A 272 -5.50 5.78 -17.93
C TYR A 272 -4.10 5.61 -17.35
N LEU A 273 -3.98 5.15 -16.09
CA LEU A 273 -2.68 4.93 -15.44
C LEU A 273 -1.84 3.86 -16.14
N LYS A 274 -2.49 2.83 -16.70
CA LYS A 274 -1.82 1.68 -17.34
C LYS A 274 -1.78 1.76 -18.87
N GLY A 275 -2.35 2.78 -19.48
CA GLY A 275 -2.45 2.90 -20.93
C GLY A 275 -3.29 1.79 -21.58
N LEU A 276 -4.41 1.35 -20.93
CA LEU A 276 -5.27 0.29 -21.45
C LEU A 276 -6.34 0.87 -22.35
N TYR A 277 -6.28 0.61 -23.65
CA TYR A 277 -7.12 1.16 -24.73
C TYR A 277 -6.90 2.66 -25.02
N VAL A 278 -6.49 3.42 -24.03
CA VAL A 278 -6.13 4.85 -24.12
C VAL A 278 -4.63 5.01 -23.90
N GLU A 279 -4.05 6.12 -24.34
CA GLU A 279 -2.65 6.43 -24.00
C GLU A 279 -2.50 6.60 -22.47
N GLU A 280 -1.33 6.21 -21.94
CA GLU A 280 -1.01 6.40 -20.53
C GLU A 280 -1.08 7.90 -20.20
N ASP A 281 -1.97 8.25 -19.29
CA ASP A 281 -2.16 9.62 -18.79
C ASP A 281 -2.31 9.62 -17.28
N ARG A 282 -1.17 9.77 -16.59
CA ARG A 282 -1.11 9.80 -15.12
C ARG A 282 -1.86 10.99 -14.52
N LYS A 283 -1.83 12.14 -15.23
CA LYS A 283 -2.52 13.34 -14.76
C LYS A 283 -4.03 13.10 -14.76
N LYS A 284 -4.56 12.55 -15.85
CA LYS A 284 -5.98 12.20 -15.96
C LYS A 284 -6.40 11.15 -14.93
N ALA A 285 -5.54 10.16 -14.68
CA ALA A 285 -5.78 9.16 -13.64
C ALA A 285 -5.88 9.81 -12.25
N LEU A 286 -4.94 10.70 -11.90
CA LEU A 286 -4.94 11.43 -10.63
C LEU A 286 -6.17 12.35 -10.48
N GLU A 287 -6.62 13.02 -11.55
CA GLU A 287 -7.87 13.81 -11.55
C GLU A 287 -9.07 12.92 -11.19
N LEU A 288 -9.20 11.75 -11.82
CA LEU A 288 -10.29 10.82 -11.55
C LEU A 288 -10.24 10.23 -10.12
N TYR A 289 -9.05 9.86 -9.63
CA TYR A 289 -8.90 9.44 -8.23
C TYR A 289 -9.27 10.54 -7.24
N SER A 290 -8.91 11.81 -7.53
CA SER A 290 -9.29 12.94 -6.69
C SER A 290 -10.82 13.09 -6.61
N VAL A 291 -11.53 12.95 -7.72
CA VAL A 291 -12.99 12.93 -7.73
C VAL A 291 -13.53 11.83 -6.81
N SER A 292 -13.00 10.59 -6.91
CA SER A 292 -13.45 9.49 -6.05
C SER A 292 -13.15 9.74 -4.56
N ILE A 293 -12.02 10.35 -4.25
CA ILE A 293 -11.65 10.76 -2.88
C ILE A 293 -12.65 11.78 -2.32
N ASP A 294 -13.01 12.79 -3.10
CA ASP A 294 -13.96 13.84 -2.71
C ASP A 294 -15.36 13.26 -2.40
N TYR A 295 -15.71 12.15 -3.05
CA TYR A 295 -16.94 11.39 -2.78
C TYR A 295 -16.78 10.28 -1.72
N GLY A 296 -15.63 10.18 -1.05
CA GLY A 296 -15.44 9.34 0.11
C GLY A 296 -14.69 8.02 -0.11
N SER A 297 -14.01 7.82 -1.25
CA SER A 297 -13.15 6.66 -1.51
C SER A 297 -11.79 6.80 -0.79
N PHE A 298 -11.80 6.77 0.53
CA PHE A 298 -10.60 7.04 1.35
C PHE A 298 -9.45 6.05 1.13
N GLN A 299 -9.73 4.84 0.66
CA GLN A 299 -8.71 3.84 0.34
C GLN A 299 -7.76 4.26 -0.79
N LEU A 300 -8.11 5.28 -1.57
CA LEU A 300 -7.31 5.78 -2.68
C LEU A 300 -6.14 6.66 -2.23
N TYR A 301 -6.16 7.22 -1.02
CA TYR A 301 -5.04 8.02 -0.51
C TYR A 301 -3.70 7.28 -0.61
N PHE A 302 -3.69 6.00 -0.23
CA PHE A 302 -2.48 5.17 -0.36
C PHE A 302 -2.05 5.00 -1.83
N LYS A 303 -2.99 4.75 -2.72
CA LYS A 303 -2.73 4.53 -4.14
C LYS A 303 -2.20 5.79 -4.83
N VAL A 304 -2.82 6.93 -4.56
CA VAL A 304 -2.39 8.24 -5.09
C VAL A 304 -1.02 8.62 -4.55
N GLY A 305 -0.78 8.43 -3.24
CA GLY A 305 0.53 8.65 -2.64
C GLY A 305 1.62 7.82 -3.31
N LYS A 306 1.33 6.54 -3.62
CA LYS A 306 2.26 5.66 -4.32
C LYS A 306 2.58 6.13 -5.74
N ILE A 307 1.59 6.65 -6.48
CA ILE A 307 1.82 7.22 -7.81
C ILE A 307 2.78 8.41 -7.74
N TYR A 308 2.60 9.31 -6.77
CA TYR A 308 3.52 10.44 -6.57
C TYR A 308 4.93 9.99 -6.16
N GLU A 309 5.07 8.91 -5.40
CA GLU A 309 6.39 8.33 -5.10
C GLU A 309 7.09 7.81 -6.37
N GLU A 310 6.37 7.10 -7.24
CA GLU A 310 6.91 6.59 -8.52
C GLU A 310 7.37 7.73 -9.43
N GLU A 311 6.80 8.93 -9.29
CA GLU A 311 7.21 10.15 -9.98
C GLU A 311 8.33 10.93 -9.26
N ASN A 312 8.87 10.41 -8.16
CA ASN A 312 9.83 11.09 -7.27
C ASN A 312 9.29 12.38 -6.64
N LEU A 313 7.98 12.57 -6.60
CA LEU A 313 7.30 13.71 -5.98
C LEU A 313 6.93 13.39 -4.52
N VAL A 314 7.97 13.10 -3.71
CA VAL A 314 7.80 12.55 -2.36
C VAL A 314 7.00 13.46 -1.42
N GLN A 315 7.09 14.80 -1.58
CA GLN A 315 6.34 15.73 -0.74
C GLN A 315 4.83 15.62 -0.98
N GLN A 316 4.41 15.45 -2.23
CA GLN A 316 3.01 15.20 -2.59
C GLN A 316 2.55 13.83 -2.05
N ALA A 317 3.40 12.81 -2.19
CA ALA A 317 3.13 11.49 -1.64
C ALA A 317 2.88 11.54 -0.12
N ILE A 318 3.75 12.22 0.62
CA ILE A 318 3.61 12.42 2.08
C ILE A 318 2.28 13.09 2.39
N TYR A 319 1.89 14.15 1.67
CA TYR A 319 0.62 14.83 1.89
C TYR A 319 -0.56 13.86 1.80
N PHE A 320 -0.62 13.03 0.74
CA PHE A 320 -1.70 12.06 0.57
C PHE A 320 -1.65 10.95 1.63
N TYR A 321 -0.47 10.48 2.00
CA TYR A 321 -0.34 9.50 3.08
C TYR A 321 -0.76 10.07 4.45
N GLU A 322 -0.48 11.35 4.73
CA GLU A 322 -0.92 12.00 5.97
C GLU A 322 -2.45 12.09 6.03
N GLN A 323 -3.12 12.44 4.93
CA GLN A 323 -4.58 12.44 4.85
C GLN A 323 -5.15 11.02 5.09
N GLY A 324 -4.56 10.00 4.45
CA GLY A 324 -4.95 8.61 4.68
C GLY A 324 -4.69 8.14 6.11
N HIS A 325 -3.58 8.56 6.72
CA HIS A 325 -3.27 8.28 8.12
C HIS A 325 -4.30 8.88 9.08
N GLU A 326 -4.71 10.13 8.89
CA GLU A 326 -5.73 10.82 9.69
C GLU A 326 -7.08 10.08 9.63
N LEU A 327 -7.38 9.44 8.52
CA LEU A 327 -8.58 8.60 8.33
C LEU A 327 -8.40 7.15 8.79
N GLY A 328 -7.24 6.80 9.34
CA GLY A 328 -6.95 5.48 9.91
C GLY A 328 -6.46 4.43 8.91
N ASP A 329 -6.05 4.80 7.69
CA ASP A 329 -5.42 3.85 6.76
C ASP A 329 -4.02 3.47 7.25
N LEU A 330 -3.91 2.23 7.72
CA LEU A 330 -2.65 1.70 8.26
C LEU A 330 -1.56 1.55 7.19
N ARG A 331 -1.90 1.41 5.92
CA ARG A 331 -0.92 1.34 4.81
C ARG A 331 -0.23 2.69 4.66
N CYS A 332 -1.00 3.78 4.70
CA CYS A 332 -0.49 5.15 4.71
C CYS A 332 0.40 5.40 5.93
N THR A 333 -0.06 5.00 7.10
CA THR A 333 0.69 5.12 8.36
C THR A 333 2.04 4.40 8.29
N GLN A 334 2.06 3.16 7.81
CA GLN A 334 3.29 2.38 7.65
C GLN A 334 4.24 3.01 6.63
N ARG A 335 3.71 3.48 5.50
CA ARG A 335 4.54 4.08 4.46
C ARG A 335 5.21 5.37 4.93
N LEU A 336 4.48 6.23 5.64
CA LEU A 336 5.05 7.42 6.30
C LEU A 336 6.20 7.04 7.25
N GLY A 337 5.99 6.02 8.07
CA GLY A 337 7.03 5.53 8.96
C GLY A 337 8.29 5.08 8.22
N VAL A 338 8.15 4.36 7.09
CA VAL A 338 9.29 3.92 6.25
C VAL A 338 9.99 5.11 5.59
N ILE A 339 9.23 6.07 5.02
CA ILE A 339 9.78 7.27 4.38
C ILE A 339 10.68 8.04 5.38
N TYR A 340 10.19 8.32 6.58
CA TYR A 340 10.97 9.03 7.59
C TYR A 340 12.12 8.19 8.19
N TYR A 341 11.95 6.85 8.26
CA TYR A 341 12.99 5.95 8.71
C TYR A 341 14.18 5.88 7.74
N ASN A 342 13.92 5.83 6.43
CA ASN A 342 14.95 5.76 5.42
C ASN A 342 15.49 7.15 5.02
N GLY A 343 14.68 8.21 5.16
CA GLY A 343 14.96 9.53 4.60
C GLY A 343 14.70 9.59 3.10
N GLU A 344 13.64 8.92 2.61
CA GLU A 344 13.28 8.87 1.19
C GLU A 344 12.72 10.23 0.76
N GLY A 345 13.49 11.02 -0.02
CA GLY A 345 13.09 12.35 -0.50
C GLY A 345 12.88 13.41 0.60
N VAL A 346 13.18 13.07 1.84
CA VAL A 346 13.14 13.94 3.03
C VAL A 346 14.35 13.65 3.92
N SER A 347 14.70 14.58 4.80
CA SER A 347 15.69 14.29 5.84
C SER A 347 15.19 13.14 6.74
N ARG A 348 16.10 12.22 7.08
CA ARG A 348 15.80 11.11 7.99
C ARG A 348 15.35 11.63 9.35
N ASP A 349 14.20 11.18 9.83
CA ASP A 349 13.65 11.54 11.13
C ASP A 349 13.14 10.29 11.86
N LEU A 350 14.01 9.71 12.70
CA LEU A 350 13.68 8.50 13.46
C LEU A 350 12.54 8.73 14.47
N ASN A 351 12.38 9.94 15.00
CA ASN A 351 11.30 10.23 15.95
C ASN A 351 9.94 10.22 15.27
N LYS A 352 9.83 10.82 14.08
CA LYS A 352 8.61 10.74 13.27
C LYS A 352 8.33 9.31 12.82
N ALA A 353 9.37 8.58 12.36
CA ALA A 353 9.24 7.18 11.98
C ALA A 353 8.67 6.33 13.13
N ILE A 354 9.23 6.46 14.33
CA ILE A 354 8.75 5.76 15.54
C ILE A 354 7.28 6.09 15.81
N LYS A 355 6.89 7.37 15.78
CA LYS A 355 5.51 7.80 16.03
C LYS A 355 4.50 7.10 15.10
N TYR A 356 4.77 7.06 13.78
CA TYR A 356 3.90 6.38 12.83
C TYR A 356 3.92 4.86 13.01
N MET A 357 5.11 4.28 13.24
CA MET A 357 5.24 2.84 13.41
C MET A 357 4.61 2.33 14.70
N GLU A 358 4.60 3.12 15.79
CA GLU A 358 3.87 2.77 17.02
C GLU A 358 2.36 2.64 16.79
N VAL A 359 1.77 3.55 15.99
CA VAL A 359 0.35 3.49 15.64
C VAL A 359 0.06 2.22 14.84
N ALA A 360 0.90 1.91 13.86
CA ALA A 360 0.72 0.72 13.04
C ALA A 360 0.97 -0.58 13.83
N ALA A 361 1.97 -0.60 14.71
CA ALA A 361 2.30 -1.75 15.56
C ALA A 361 1.17 -2.07 16.57
N LYS A 362 0.54 -1.07 17.17
CA LYS A 362 -0.65 -1.24 18.03
C LYS A 362 -1.83 -1.89 17.32
N ASN A 363 -1.88 -1.80 16.00
CA ASN A 363 -2.89 -2.44 15.15
C ASN A 363 -2.41 -3.79 14.57
N ASN A 364 -1.45 -4.44 15.22
CA ASN A 364 -0.92 -5.76 14.86
C ASN A 364 -0.32 -5.81 13.43
N ALA A 365 0.32 -4.75 12.98
CA ALA A 365 1.01 -4.71 11.69
C ALA A 365 2.44 -5.28 11.84
N PRO A 366 2.73 -6.51 11.36
CA PRO A 366 4.02 -7.18 11.65
C PRO A 366 5.22 -6.44 11.08
N HIS A 367 5.08 -5.85 9.90
CA HIS A 367 6.14 -5.06 9.28
C HIS A 367 6.46 -3.78 10.07
N ALA A 368 5.42 -3.12 10.60
CA ALA A 368 5.60 -1.93 11.43
C ALA A 368 6.30 -2.28 12.76
N MET A 369 5.96 -3.39 13.38
CA MET A 369 6.65 -3.87 14.60
C MET A 369 8.14 -4.13 14.32
N TYR A 370 8.46 -4.76 13.18
CA TYR A 370 9.84 -4.97 12.75
C TYR A 370 10.59 -3.64 12.57
N VAL A 371 10.05 -2.71 11.76
CA VAL A 371 10.69 -1.42 11.52
C VAL A 371 10.84 -0.61 12.80
N LEU A 372 9.84 -0.64 13.69
CA LEU A 372 9.87 0.01 15.01
C LEU A 372 11.01 -0.54 15.87
N GLY A 373 11.17 -1.86 15.94
CA GLY A 373 12.26 -2.50 16.66
C GLY A 373 13.63 -2.04 16.17
N VAL A 374 13.82 -2.03 14.83
CA VAL A 374 15.07 -1.56 14.23
C VAL A 374 15.28 -0.05 14.46
N ALA A 375 14.20 0.76 14.42
CA ALA A 375 14.30 2.20 14.70
C ALA A 375 14.72 2.48 16.13
N TYR A 376 14.18 1.75 17.11
CA TYR A 376 14.61 1.87 18.51
C TYR A 376 16.07 1.50 18.71
N LEU A 377 16.57 0.45 18.07
CA LEU A 377 17.98 0.08 18.14
C LEU A 377 18.90 1.16 17.54
N ARG A 378 18.44 1.84 16.46
CA ARG A 378 19.22 2.93 15.83
C ARG A 378 19.20 4.23 16.64
N LEU A 379 18.06 4.55 17.28
CA LEU A 379 17.93 5.80 18.06
C LEU A 379 18.75 5.76 19.35
N ASN A 380 18.78 4.62 20.00
CA ASN A 380 19.41 4.43 21.31
C ASN A 380 20.53 3.38 21.26
N LYS A 381 21.59 3.66 20.46
CA LYS A 381 22.80 2.84 20.47
C LYS A 381 23.32 2.73 21.92
N PHE A 382 23.02 1.61 22.65
CA PHE A 382 23.59 1.26 23.97
C PHE A 382 22.76 1.46 25.24
N LYS A 383 21.42 1.35 25.19
CA LYS A 383 20.62 1.19 26.40
C LYS A 383 19.99 -0.22 26.41
N GLU A 384 20.37 -1.07 27.37
CA GLU A 384 19.84 -2.44 27.56
C GLU A 384 18.31 -2.53 27.45
N LYS A 385 17.59 -1.56 28.05
CA LYS A 385 16.14 -1.50 27.99
C LYS A 385 15.55 -1.37 26.58
N THR A 386 16.27 -0.75 25.66
CA THR A 386 15.84 -0.56 24.26
C THR A 386 16.02 -1.83 23.44
N GLU A 387 17.04 -2.62 23.77
CA GLU A 387 17.27 -3.92 23.12
C GLU A 387 16.20 -4.94 23.53
N GLU A 388 15.78 -4.95 24.79
CA GLU A 388 14.67 -5.80 25.27
C GLU A 388 13.36 -5.45 24.55
N ILE A 389 12.98 -4.15 24.48
CA ILE A 389 11.78 -3.70 23.77
C ILE A 389 11.83 -4.09 22.28
N ALA A 390 12.98 -3.90 21.62
CA ALA A 390 13.14 -4.28 20.23
C ALA A 390 12.99 -5.79 20.03
N LYS A 391 13.56 -6.60 20.94
CA LYS A 391 13.44 -8.06 20.89
C LYS A 391 11.99 -8.52 21.10
N GLU A 392 11.23 -7.91 22.02
CA GLU A 392 9.80 -8.16 22.20
C GLU A 392 8.98 -7.83 20.95
N LEU A 393 9.28 -6.70 20.29
CA LEU A 393 8.64 -6.31 19.05
C LEU A 393 8.93 -7.31 17.91
N PHE A 394 10.17 -7.78 17.79
CA PHE A 394 10.51 -8.80 16.80
C PHE A 394 9.83 -10.13 17.08
N LEU A 395 9.74 -10.55 18.35
CA LEU A 395 9.01 -11.76 18.74
C LEU A 395 7.52 -11.64 18.39
N SER A 396 6.89 -10.54 18.72
CA SER A 396 5.48 -10.28 18.38
C SER A 396 5.27 -10.25 16.84
N ALA A 397 6.18 -9.63 16.10
CA ALA A 397 6.12 -9.63 14.63
C ALA A 397 6.32 -11.04 14.05
N TYR A 398 7.20 -11.86 14.64
CA TYR A 398 7.42 -13.25 14.22
C TYR A 398 6.19 -14.12 14.47
N GLU A 399 5.52 -13.99 15.61
CA GLU A 399 4.25 -14.67 15.90
C GLU A 399 3.17 -14.34 14.86
N LEU A 400 3.18 -13.12 14.34
CA LEU A 400 2.34 -12.65 13.23
C LEU A 400 2.92 -13.01 11.84
N LYS A 401 3.87 -13.93 11.78
CA LYS A 401 4.44 -14.46 10.53
C LYS A 401 5.24 -13.44 9.71
N SER A 402 5.95 -12.53 10.37
CA SER A 402 6.91 -11.64 9.69
C SER A 402 8.23 -12.38 9.42
N PRO A 403 8.63 -12.60 8.16
CA PRO A 403 9.92 -13.23 7.86
C PRO A 403 11.11 -12.32 8.20
N TYR A 404 10.97 -11.00 8.05
CA TYR A 404 11.99 -10.03 8.43
C TYR A 404 12.29 -10.03 9.93
N ALA A 405 11.26 -10.26 10.76
CA ALA A 405 11.45 -10.38 12.20
C ALA A 405 12.20 -11.67 12.56
N ALA A 406 11.91 -12.77 11.88
CA ALA A 406 12.64 -14.03 12.06
C ALA A 406 14.12 -13.87 11.71
N GLU A 407 14.43 -13.26 10.57
CA GLU A 407 15.80 -12.98 10.12
C GLU A 407 16.56 -12.15 11.17
N TYR A 408 15.91 -11.13 11.73
CA TYR A 408 16.54 -10.28 12.74
C TYR A 408 16.72 -10.99 14.10
N LEU A 409 15.76 -11.84 14.49
CA LEU A 409 15.88 -12.68 15.70
C LEU A 409 17.04 -13.69 15.55
N ALA A 410 17.23 -14.27 14.37
CA ALA A 410 18.37 -15.10 14.06
C ALA A 410 19.70 -14.31 14.18
N PHE A 411 19.73 -13.09 13.64
CA PHE A 411 20.90 -12.19 13.76
C PHE A 411 21.23 -11.88 15.23
N ILE A 412 20.23 -11.56 16.06
CA ILE A 412 20.41 -11.32 17.51
C ILE A 412 21.00 -12.58 18.16
N SER A 413 20.42 -13.77 17.91
CA SER A 413 20.88 -15.02 18.48
C SER A 413 22.32 -15.36 18.10
N LEU A 414 22.71 -15.10 16.85
CA LEU A 414 24.09 -15.28 16.37
C LEU A 414 25.07 -14.31 17.05
N ASN A 415 24.67 -13.06 17.27
CA ASN A 415 25.49 -12.10 18.01
C ASN A 415 25.63 -12.50 19.48
N GLU A 416 24.56 -12.92 20.15
CA GLU A 416 24.60 -13.46 21.52
C GLU A 416 25.57 -14.64 21.62
N PHE A 417 25.54 -15.55 20.64
CA PHE A 417 26.50 -16.66 20.56
C PHE A 417 27.94 -16.17 20.42
N ASN A 418 28.21 -15.20 19.54
CA ASN A 418 29.55 -14.65 19.35
C ASN A 418 30.08 -13.90 20.57
N GLU A 419 29.20 -13.39 21.44
CA GLU A 419 29.52 -12.81 22.74
C GLU A 419 29.73 -13.88 23.84
N GLY A 420 29.59 -15.17 23.51
CA GLY A 420 29.72 -16.27 24.45
C GLY A 420 28.52 -16.53 25.34
N LYS A 421 27.34 -15.97 25.01
CA LYS A 421 26.09 -16.22 25.69
C LYS A 421 25.48 -17.56 25.27
N VAL A 422 24.70 -18.18 26.16
CA VAL A 422 23.94 -19.40 25.84
C VAL A 422 22.72 -19.01 25.02
N ILE A 423 22.53 -19.65 23.88
CA ILE A 423 21.39 -19.42 22.96
C ILE A 423 20.48 -20.65 22.87
N ASP A 424 19.25 -20.45 22.45
CA ASP A 424 18.33 -21.51 22.07
C ASP A 424 18.59 -21.91 20.59
N GLU A 425 19.36 -22.97 20.42
CA GLU A 425 19.78 -23.44 19.09
C GLU A 425 18.60 -23.90 18.21
N GLN A 426 17.55 -24.45 18.83
CA GLN A 426 16.36 -24.88 18.10
C GLN A 426 15.59 -23.67 17.53
N LYS A 427 15.39 -22.64 18.35
CA LYS A 427 14.75 -21.41 17.89
C LYS A 427 15.58 -20.69 16.83
N LEU A 428 16.90 -20.67 16.96
CA LEU A 428 17.78 -20.12 15.95
C LEU A 428 17.53 -20.79 14.59
N LEU A 429 17.46 -22.12 14.55
CA LEU A 429 17.17 -22.87 13.31
C LEU A 429 15.76 -22.58 12.79
N GLU A 430 14.75 -22.49 13.66
CA GLU A 430 13.39 -22.13 13.27
C GLU A 430 13.32 -20.74 12.61
N TYR A 431 14.02 -19.75 13.16
CA TYR A 431 14.08 -18.40 12.62
C TYR A 431 14.77 -18.36 11.24
N ILE A 432 15.93 -19.00 11.11
CA ILE A 432 16.67 -19.08 9.84
C ILE A 432 15.85 -19.82 8.78
N ASN A 433 15.24 -20.96 9.14
CA ASN A 433 14.35 -21.72 8.24
C ASN A 433 13.23 -20.85 7.70
N PHE A 434 12.51 -20.19 8.62
CA PHE A 434 11.37 -19.38 8.25
C PHE A 434 11.73 -18.22 7.32
N GLY A 435 12.84 -17.53 7.57
CA GLY A 435 13.34 -16.47 6.70
C GLY A 435 13.76 -17.00 5.32
N ALA A 436 14.48 -18.11 5.28
CA ALA A 436 14.94 -18.72 4.02
C ALA A 436 13.78 -19.25 3.16
N GLU A 437 12.77 -19.88 3.75
CA GLU A 437 11.55 -20.35 3.06
C GLU A 437 10.78 -19.19 2.43
N HIS A 438 10.89 -17.97 2.97
CA HIS A 438 10.29 -16.75 2.42
C HIS A 438 11.23 -15.98 1.48
N GLY A 439 12.36 -16.57 1.10
CA GLY A 439 13.30 -16.03 0.11
C GLY A 439 14.21 -14.92 0.62
N LEU A 440 14.38 -14.76 1.94
CA LEU A 440 15.29 -13.76 2.49
C LEU A 440 16.75 -14.22 2.33
N THR A 441 17.52 -13.47 1.56
CA THR A 441 18.90 -13.80 1.20
C THR A 441 19.87 -13.77 2.39
N GLU A 442 19.58 -12.91 3.40
CA GLU A 442 20.36 -12.89 4.64
C GLU A 442 20.14 -14.17 5.47
N SER A 443 18.91 -14.70 5.53
CA SER A 443 18.64 -15.98 6.19
C SER A 443 19.38 -17.13 5.52
N VAL A 444 19.47 -17.12 4.19
CA VAL A 444 20.28 -18.10 3.43
C VAL A 444 21.78 -17.94 3.77
N PHE A 445 22.28 -16.72 3.89
CA PHE A 445 23.64 -16.44 4.33
C PHE A 445 23.88 -16.94 5.76
N GLN A 446 22.93 -16.74 6.68
CA GLN A 446 23.01 -17.22 8.06
C GLN A 446 23.11 -18.75 8.12
N TYR A 447 22.48 -19.49 7.19
CA TYR A 447 22.74 -20.94 7.05
C TYR A 447 24.20 -21.24 6.74
N GLY A 448 24.79 -20.51 5.80
CA GLY A 448 26.22 -20.63 5.53
C GLY A 448 27.06 -20.43 6.79
N TYR A 449 26.73 -19.42 7.58
CA TYR A 449 27.46 -19.07 8.81
C TYR A 449 27.34 -20.15 9.90
N ILE A 450 26.12 -20.67 10.16
CA ILE A 450 25.96 -21.74 11.16
C ILE A 450 26.67 -23.04 10.78
N TYR A 451 26.68 -23.41 9.49
CA TYR A 451 27.46 -24.55 9.02
C TYR A 451 28.97 -24.32 9.07
N GLU A 452 29.48 -23.12 8.76
CA GLU A 452 30.88 -22.75 8.89
C GLU A 452 31.39 -22.86 10.34
N LYS A 453 30.56 -22.35 11.29
CA LYS A 453 30.95 -22.32 12.71
C LYS A 453 30.56 -23.59 13.46
N GLY A 454 29.60 -24.37 13.00
CA GLY A 454 29.04 -25.54 13.71
C GLY A 454 28.13 -25.12 14.85
N ILE A 455 27.27 -24.09 14.62
CA ILE A 455 26.28 -23.58 15.59
C ILE A 455 24.96 -24.27 15.30
N ALA A 456 24.35 -24.90 16.32
CA ALA A 456 23.09 -25.64 16.18
C ALA A 456 23.10 -26.80 15.15
N VAL A 457 24.18 -26.92 14.37
CA VAL A 457 24.39 -27.96 13.36
C VAL A 457 25.85 -28.44 13.39
N LYS A 458 26.07 -29.66 12.91
CA LYS A 458 27.47 -30.13 12.77
C LYS A 458 28.19 -29.26 11.71
N LYS A 459 29.41 -28.83 12.05
CA LYS A 459 30.27 -28.06 11.14
C LYS A 459 30.43 -28.77 9.79
N ASP A 460 30.15 -28.07 8.71
CA ASP A 460 30.16 -28.57 7.34
C ASP A 460 30.49 -27.44 6.37
N ASN A 461 31.74 -27.35 5.93
CA ASN A 461 32.20 -26.30 5.05
C ASN A 461 31.63 -26.43 3.61
N GLU A 462 31.28 -27.64 3.17
CA GLU A 462 30.63 -27.87 1.86
C GLU A 462 29.26 -27.25 1.82
N LYS A 463 28.44 -27.50 2.85
CA LYS A 463 27.13 -26.85 3.00
C LYS A 463 27.26 -25.35 3.22
N ALA A 464 28.25 -24.91 4.01
CA ALA A 464 28.52 -23.50 4.19
C ALA A 464 28.77 -22.79 2.86
N TYR A 465 29.66 -23.38 2.02
CA TYR A 465 29.94 -22.84 0.69
C TYR A 465 28.74 -22.83 -0.22
N TYR A 466 27.93 -23.89 -0.20
CA TYR A 466 26.69 -23.98 -0.96
C TYR A 466 25.70 -22.85 -0.61
N TYR A 467 25.41 -22.63 0.69
CA TYR A 467 24.49 -21.59 1.12
C TYR A 467 25.03 -20.18 0.90
N TYR A 468 26.32 -19.94 1.12
CA TYR A 468 26.94 -18.68 0.76
C TYR A 468 26.88 -18.43 -0.76
N GLY A 469 27.06 -19.46 -1.57
CA GLY A 469 26.92 -19.39 -3.02
C GLY A 469 25.52 -18.98 -3.45
N LEU A 470 24.47 -19.64 -2.93
CA LEU A 470 23.08 -19.29 -3.20
C LEU A 470 22.75 -17.83 -2.82
N SER A 471 23.22 -17.39 -1.66
CA SER A 471 23.02 -16.02 -1.20
C SER A 471 23.80 -15.02 -2.06
N ALA A 472 25.02 -15.36 -2.50
CA ALA A 472 25.81 -14.52 -3.38
C ALA A 472 25.24 -14.43 -4.81
N GLU A 473 24.69 -15.53 -5.34
CA GLU A 473 23.95 -15.53 -6.61
C GLU A 473 22.68 -14.66 -6.56
N SER A 474 22.07 -14.55 -5.39
CA SER A 474 20.98 -13.62 -5.10
C SER A 474 21.48 -12.20 -4.79
N GLU A 475 22.73 -11.90 -5.14
CA GLU A 475 23.37 -10.59 -5.04
C GLU A 475 23.48 -10.01 -3.61
N TYR A 476 23.51 -10.85 -2.58
CA TYR A 476 23.70 -10.41 -1.21
C TYR A 476 25.19 -10.07 -0.97
N ILE A 477 25.45 -8.81 -0.63
CA ILE A 477 26.80 -8.23 -0.55
C ILE A 477 27.71 -9.03 0.39
N LYS A 478 27.29 -9.33 1.61
CA LYS A 478 28.10 -10.06 2.59
C LYS A 478 28.46 -11.47 2.12
N ALA A 479 27.55 -12.13 1.36
CA ALA A 479 27.80 -13.44 0.81
C ALA A 479 28.81 -13.38 -0.34
N MET A 480 28.70 -12.38 -1.23
CA MET A 480 29.68 -12.15 -2.30
C MET A 480 31.08 -11.91 -1.73
N ASN A 481 31.17 -11.04 -0.70
CA ASN A 481 32.45 -10.78 0.00
C ASN A 481 32.99 -12.03 0.68
N LYS A 482 32.13 -12.86 1.27
CA LYS A 482 32.53 -14.10 1.92
C LYS A 482 33.08 -15.14 0.93
N ILE A 483 32.40 -15.32 -0.19
CA ILE A 483 32.88 -16.21 -1.28
C ILE A 483 34.22 -15.69 -1.86
N ALA A 484 34.31 -14.37 -2.09
CA ALA A 484 35.54 -13.74 -2.54
C ALA A 484 36.71 -13.97 -1.55
N GLU A 485 36.43 -13.81 -0.25
CA GLU A 485 37.41 -14.09 0.81
C GLU A 485 37.90 -15.53 0.79
N TRP A 486 36.98 -16.50 0.57
CA TRP A 486 37.37 -17.92 0.51
C TRP A 486 38.23 -18.23 -0.68
N TYR A 487 37.98 -17.69 -1.87
CA TYR A 487 38.83 -17.81 -3.03
C TYR A 487 40.18 -17.11 -2.83
N LEU A 488 40.19 -15.92 -2.21
CA LEU A 488 41.40 -15.15 -1.95
C LEU A 488 42.38 -15.90 -1.01
N LYS A 489 41.84 -16.54 0.05
CA LYS A 489 42.62 -17.26 1.07
C LYS A 489 42.85 -18.72 0.74
N GLY A 490 42.14 -19.29 -0.22
CA GLY A 490 42.17 -20.74 -0.48
C GLY A 490 41.55 -21.55 0.67
N PHE A 491 40.53 -20.98 1.36
CA PHE A 491 39.86 -21.68 2.45
C PHE A 491 38.73 -22.54 1.90
N PHE A 492 38.78 -23.84 2.14
CA PHE A 492 37.85 -24.85 1.61
C PHE A 492 37.88 -25.02 0.07
N VAL A 493 38.02 -23.95 -0.69
CA VAL A 493 38.19 -23.94 -2.15
C VAL A 493 39.65 -23.71 -2.52
N LYS A 494 40.07 -24.15 -3.71
CA LYS A 494 41.40 -23.83 -4.22
C LYS A 494 41.53 -22.30 -4.36
N GLN A 495 42.68 -21.77 -3.90
CA GLN A 495 42.97 -20.34 -4.05
C GLN A 495 42.88 -19.92 -5.52
N ASP A 496 42.09 -18.88 -5.77
CA ASP A 496 41.88 -18.30 -7.09
C ASP A 496 41.60 -16.78 -6.94
N ILE A 497 42.65 -16.01 -7.22
CA ILE A 497 42.63 -14.56 -7.05
C ILE A 497 41.70 -13.91 -8.09
N ASP A 498 41.67 -14.46 -9.31
CA ASP A 498 40.81 -13.89 -10.38
C ASP A 498 39.34 -14.08 -10.08
N LEU A 499 38.96 -15.23 -9.51
CA LEU A 499 37.58 -15.44 -9.05
C LEU A 499 37.25 -14.56 -7.82
N ALA A 500 38.20 -14.36 -6.91
CA ALA A 500 38.01 -13.45 -5.78
C ALA A 500 37.77 -12.02 -6.25
N ILE A 501 38.56 -11.52 -7.20
CA ILE A 501 38.40 -10.21 -7.82
C ILE A 501 36.99 -10.07 -8.44
N LYS A 502 36.55 -11.05 -9.24
CA LYS A 502 35.21 -11.00 -9.87
C LYS A 502 34.08 -10.89 -8.86
N TRP A 503 34.16 -11.59 -7.73
CA TRP A 503 33.13 -11.48 -6.68
C TRP A 503 33.18 -10.15 -5.94
N TYR A 504 34.38 -9.63 -5.65
CA TYR A 504 34.52 -8.29 -5.07
C TYR A 504 34.07 -7.20 -6.04
N GLU A 505 34.32 -7.35 -7.35
CA GLU A 505 33.83 -6.41 -8.38
C GLU A 505 32.29 -6.34 -8.41
N LYS A 506 31.60 -7.50 -8.39
CA LYS A 506 30.15 -7.55 -8.29
C LYS A 506 29.60 -6.86 -7.04
N SER A 507 30.28 -7.02 -5.91
CA SER A 507 29.92 -6.35 -4.67
C SER A 507 30.20 -4.84 -4.74
N ALA A 508 31.34 -4.44 -5.32
CA ALA A 508 31.72 -3.05 -5.52
C ALA A 508 30.79 -2.27 -6.49
N GLU A 509 30.17 -2.96 -7.46
CA GLU A 509 29.14 -2.37 -8.33
C GLU A 509 27.90 -1.91 -7.53
N LYS A 510 27.70 -2.48 -6.33
CA LYS A 510 26.67 -2.07 -5.38
C LYS A 510 27.14 -1.02 -4.37
N ASN A 511 28.28 -0.37 -4.65
CA ASN A 511 28.90 0.64 -3.79
C ASN A 511 29.31 0.10 -2.40
N ASP A 512 29.70 -1.16 -2.31
CA ASP A 512 30.19 -1.73 -1.06
C ASP A 512 31.63 -1.29 -0.77
N ILE A 513 31.81 -0.58 0.34
CA ILE A 513 33.09 -0.01 0.74
C ILE A 513 34.13 -1.12 1.02
N GLU A 514 33.72 -2.19 1.71
CA GLU A 514 34.62 -3.29 2.06
C GLU A 514 35.23 -3.95 0.81
N SER A 515 34.42 -4.21 -0.20
CA SER A 515 34.85 -4.78 -1.46
C SER A 515 35.78 -3.85 -2.25
N LEU A 516 35.48 -2.53 -2.27
CA LEU A 516 36.34 -1.53 -2.88
C LEU A 516 37.73 -1.49 -2.20
N GLU A 517 37.76 -1.47 -0.87
CA GLU A 517 39.01 -1.52 -0.10
C GLU A 517 39.79 -2.82 -0.35
N LYS A 518 39.10 -3.97 -0.47
CA LYS A 518 39.71 -5.26 -0.78
C LYS A 518 40.30 -5.31 -2.19
N LEU A 519 39.61 -4.76 -3.17
CA LEU A 519 40.14 -4.66 -4.55
C LEU A 519 41.39 -3.78 -4.58
N ILE A 520 41.38 -2.63 -3.92
CA ILE A 520 42.56 -1.77 -3.79
C ILE A 520 43.71 -2.56 -3.15
N GLU A 521 43.45 -3.25 -2.03
CA GLU A 521 44.49 -4.08 -1.34
C GLU A 521 45.08 -5.19 -2.22
N ILE A 522 44.22 -5.87 -3.01
CA ILE A 522 44.66 -6.95 -3.92
C ILE A 522 45.58 -6.39 -4.99
N TYR A 523 45.21 -5.31 -5.66
CA TYR A 523 45.99 -4.70 -6.72
C TYR A 523 47.27 -4.01 -6.20
N GLU A 524 47.26 -3.47 -4.97
CA GLU A 524 48.50 -2.99 -4.31
C GLU A 524 49.50 -4.10 -3.99
N LYS A 525 49.01 -5.30 -3.65
CA LYS A 525 49.85 -6.45 -3.34
C LYS A 525 50.33 -7.21 -4.58
N ALA A 526 49.69 -7.02 -5.72
CA ALA A 526 50.09 -7.57 -7.00
C ALA A 526 51.34 -6.81 -7.51
N ILE A 527 52.47 -7.03 -6.87
CA ILE A 527 53.71 -6.28 -7.03
C ILE A 527 54.23 -6.36 -8.47
N GLY A 528 54.25 -5.24 -9.20
CA GLY A 528 55.18 -4.97 -10.27
C GLY A 528 54.69 -4.55 -11.64
N GLY A 529 53.37 -4.26 -11.82
CA GLY A 529 52.84 -3.78 -13.09
C GLY A 529 52.18 -2.42 -12.99
N LYS A 530 52.47 -1.50 -13.96
CA LYS A 530 51.74 -0.23 -14.05
C LYS A 530 50.25 -0.41 -14.23
N ASP A 531 49.82 -1.53 -14.82
CA ASP A 531 48.40 -1.83 -15.06
C ASP A 531 47.65 -2.14 -13.76
N GLU A 532 48.27 -2.83 -12.80
CA GLU A 532 47.72 -3.12 -11.48
C GLU A 532 47.59 -1.83 -10.65
N GLU A 533 48.60 -0.96 -10.68
CA GLU A 533 48.55 0.35 -10.02
C GLU A 533 47.42 1.23 -10.58
N ILE A 534 47.19 1.25 -11.88
CA ILE A 534 46.09 1.99 -12.53
C ILE A 534 44.75 1.40 -12.12
N ARG A 535 44.64 0.07 -12.01
CA ARG A 535 43.38 -0.57 -11.51
C ARG A 535 43.13 -0.22 -10.04
N ALA A 536 44.15 -0.24 -9.20
CA ALA A 536 44.03 0.18 -7.81
C ALA A 536 43.52 1.65 -7.73
N LEU A 537 44.13 2.55 -8.52
CA LEU A 537 43.72 3.94 -8.61
C LEU A 537 42.26 4.09 -9.08
N TYR A 538 41.82 3.30 -10.05
CA TYR A 538 40.42 3.28 -10.50
C TYR A 538 39.46 2.99 -9.36
N TYR A 539 39.77 2.00 -8.50
CA TYR A 539 38.91 1.70 -7.33
C TYR A 539 39.02 2.75 -6.22
N VAL A 540 40.16 3.45 -6.12
CA VAL A 540 40.28 4.63 -5.22
C VAL A 540 39.28 5.74 -5.66
N PHE A 541 39.17 6.03 -6.96
CA PHE A 541 38.19 7.01 -7.45
C PHE A 541 36.76 6.54 -7.18
N LYS A 542 36.44 5.27 -7.41
CA LYS A 542 35.12 4.74 -7.03
C LYS A 542 34.86 4.84 -5.52
N LEU A 543 35.89 4.63 -4.69
CA LEU A 543 35.77 4.78 -3.25
C LEU A 543 35.48 6.25 -2.86
N ILE A 544 36.04 7.24 -3.57
CA ILE A 544 35.73 8.65 -3.35
C ILE A 544 34.26 8.94 -3.58
N ASP A 545 33.65 8.36 -4.62
CA ASP A 545 32.25 8.54 -4.93
C ASP A 545 31.30 7.98 -3.84
N VAL A 546 31.74 6.93 -3.14
CA VAL A 546 30.94 6.25 -2.10
C VAL A 546 31.27 6.78 -0.69
N ASP A 547 32.55 6.95 -0.38
CA ASP A 547 33.09 7.48 0.86
C ASP A 547 34.24 8.45 0.55
N ALA A 548 33.88 9.72 0.41
CA ALA A 548 34.83 10.77 0.04
C ALA A 548 36.02 10.88 1.00
N LEU A 549 35.80 10.66 2.30
CA LEU A 549 36.87 10.74 3.30
C LEU A 549 37.91 9.64 3.10
N ARG A 550 37.50 8.38 3.07
CA ARG A 550 38.40 7.23 2.89
C ARG A 550 39.10 7.25 1.54
N GLY A 551 38.31 7.53 0.48
CA GLY A 551 38.86 7.58 -0.87
C GLY A 551 39.86 8.72 -1.05
N LYS A 552 39.62 9.92 -0.52
CA LYS A 552 40.59 11.04 -0.56
C LYS A 552 41.84 10.77 0.26
N CYS A 553 41.71 10.14 1.43
CA CYS A 553 42.89 9.70 2.20
C CYS A 553 43.81 8.76 1.38
N LYS A 554 43.22 7.81 0.70
CA LYS A 554 43.95 6.87 -0.15
C LYS A 554 44.54 7.54 -1.38
N LEU A 555 43.83 8.47 -2.02
CA LEU A 555 44.29 9.25 -3.16
C LEU A 555 45.50 10.15 -2.78
N ALA A 556 45.45 10.82 -1.62
CA ALA A 556 46.57 11.62 -1.12
C ALA A 556 47.84 10.76 -0.97
N TYR A 557 47.71 9.55 -0.40
CA TYR A 557 48.83 8.60 -0.29
C TYR A 557 49.34 8.22 -1.70
N TYR A 558 48.51 7.97 -2.67
CA TYR A 558 48.90 7.61 -4.05
C TYR A 558 49.61 8.75 -4.75
N CYS A 559 49.14 9.99 -4.61
CA CYS A 559 49.82 11.17 -5.14
C CYS A 559 51.21 11.38 -4.52
N PHE A 560 51.39 11.13 -3.22
CA PHE A 560 52.72 11.19 -2.61
C PHE A 560 53.68 10.09 -3.07
N LYS A 561 53.17 8.90 -3.31
CA LYS A 561 54.00 7.74 -3.72
C LYS A 561 54.18 7.62 -5.24
N GLY A 562 53.32 8.23 -6.03
CA GLY A 562 53.31 8.03 -7.48
C GLY A 562 52.75 6.68 -7.88
N ILE A 563 51.72 6.14 -7.19
CA ILE A 563 51.10 4.86 -7.46
C ILE A 563 50.00 5.02 -8.50
N GLY A 564 50.21 4.47 -9.71
CA GLY A 564 49.24 4.58 -10.82
C GLY A 564 49.06 6.00 -11.39
N ILE A 565 49.73 6.97 -10.81
CA ILE A 565 49.70 8.40 -11.18
C ILE A 565 51.10 8.98 -11.00
N GLU A 566 51.46 10.05 -11.71
CA GLU A 566 52.72 10.74 -11.45
C GLU A 566 52.78 11.28 -10.04
N GLN A 567 53.97 11.18 -9.41
CA GLN A 567 54.19 11.69 -8.09
C GLN A 567 53.98 13.22 -8.06
N ASP A 568 52.99 13.68 -7.30
CA ASP A 568 52.64 15.09 -7.17
C ASP A 568 52.31 15.44 -5.71
N SER A 569 53.37 15.88 -5.02
CA SER A 569 53.24 16.31 -3.62
C SER A 569 52.32 17.53 -3.47
N LYS A 570 52.24 18.45 -4.43
CA LYS A 570 51.37 19.63 -4.35
C LYS A 570 49.91 19.19 -4.37
N ARG A 571 49.55 18.34 -5.31
CA ARG A 571 48.20 17.78 -5.40
C ARG A 571 47.83 16.98 -4.15
N ALA A 572 48.78 16.21 -3.62
CA ALA A 572 48.58 15.46 -2.39
C ALA A 572 48.25 16.37 -1.20
N TYR A 573 48.93 17.51 -1.05
CA TYR A 573 48.63 18.49 -0.01
C TYR A 573 47.28 19.17 -0.21
N GLU A 574 46.89 19.48 -1.44
CA GLU A 574 45.56 19.99 -1.74
C GLU A 574 44.45 19.01 -1.26
N ILE A 575 44.61 17.71 -1.56
CA ILE A 575 43.73 16.67 -1.12
C ILE A 575 43.73 16.51 0.42
N LEU A 576 44.88 16.63 1.08
CA LEU A 576 44.94 16.61 2.54
C LEU A 576 44.18 17.75 3.19
N ASN A 577 44.17 18.95 2.58
CA ASN A 577 43.37 20.05 3.05
C ASN A 577 41.87 19.79 2.85
N GLU A 578 41.48 19.17 1.72
CA GLU A 578 40.09 18.73 1.51
C GLU A 578 39.64 17.66 2.53
N VAL A 579 40.56 16.76 2.95
CA VAL A 579 40.31 15.80 4.05
C VAL A 579 40.14 16.53 5.39
N GLU A 580 40.96 17.51 5.67
CA GLU A 580 40.90 18.33 6.90
C GLU A 580 39.57 19.09 7.01
N GLU A 581 39.02 19.60 5.88
CA GLU A 581 37.70 20.22 5.85
C GLU A 581 36.55 19.25 6.16
N ILE A 582 36.72 17.94 5.85
CA ILE A 582 35.72 16.90 6.11
C ILE A 582 35.87 16.38 7.56
N ASP A 583 37.10 16.02 7.98
CA ASP A 583 37.42 15.45 9.28
C ASP A 583 38.88 15.78 9.68
N GLU A 584 39.00 16.75 10.55
CA GLU A 584 40.31 17.27 11.03
C GLU A 584 41.14 16.18 11.73
N GLY A 585 40.50 15.34 12.55
CA GLY A 585 41.16 14.28 13.28
C GLY A 585 41.76 13.21 12.34
N THR A 586 41.04 12.87 11.26
CA THR A 586 41.54 11.95 10.21
C THR A 586 42.68 12.58 9.41
N ALA A 587 42.61 13.87 9.11
CA ALA A 587 43.71 14.57 8.44
C ALA A 587 45.02 14.55 9.28
N TYR A 588 44.93 14.83 10.57
CA TYR A 588 46.08 14.72 11.47
C TYR A 588 46.67 13.32 11.55
N ASN A 589 45.80 12.29 11.64
CA ASN A 589 46.20 10.88 11.62
C ASN A 589 46.98 10.54 10.34
N LEU A 590 46.45 10.94 9.17
CA LEU A 590 47.07 10.69 7.88
C LEU A 590 48.41 11.42 7.73
N LYS A 591 48.49 12.71 8.10
CA LYS A 591 49.73 13.49 8.13
C LYS A 591 50.78 12.82 9.02
N GLY A 592 50.42 12.37 10.22
CA GLY A 592 51.26 11.62 11.13
C GLY A 592 51.82 10.30 10.57
N LEU A 593 50.96 9.51 9.89
CA LEU A 593 51.33 8.30 9.22
C LEU A 593 52.33 8.55 8.07
N LEU A 594 52.02 9.52 7.20
CA LEU A 594 52.90 9.91 6.09
C LEU A 594 54.27 10.40 6.57
N GLY A 595 54.32 11.14 7.69
CA GLY A 595 55.55 11.53 8.35
C GLY A 595 56.30 10.32 8.92
N SER A 596 55.62 9.41 9.60
CA SER A 596 56.23 8.18 10.17
C SER A 596 56.83 7.26 9.12
N GLU A 597 56.28 7.23 7.92
CA GLU A 597 56.78 6.49 6.75
C GLU A 597 57.85 7.27 5.94
N ARG A 598 58.24 8.47 6.41
CA ARG A 598 59.17 9.40 5.74
C ARG A 598 58.74 9.82 4.33
N ILE A 599 57.46 9.82 4.06
CA ILE A 599 56.86 10.31 2.81
C ILE A 599 56.82 11.82 2.82
N ILE A 600 56.45 12.40 3.97
CA ILE A 600 56.55 13.83 4.28
C ILE A 600 57.72 14.03 5.24
N ASN A 601 58.48 15.08 5.02
CA ASN A 601 59.65 15.37 5.86
C ASN A 601 59.25 16.12 7.13
N TYR A 602 58.70 15.39 8.08
CA TYR A 602 58.44 15.88 9.45
C TYR A 602 59.48 15.37 10.41
N ASN A 603 59.87 16.20 11.42
CA ASN A 603 60.71 15.74 12.51
C ASN A 603 59.90 14.89 13.51
N GLN A 604 60.60 14.24 14.45
CA GLN A 604 59.98 13.34 15.42
C GLN A 604 58.92 14.04 16.31
N GLN A 605 59.19 15.28 16.70
CA GLN A 605 58.28 16.07 17.55
C GLN A 605 57.01 16.45 16.76
N GLU A 606 57.16 16.84 15.51
CA GLU A 606 56.03 17.16 14.63
C GLU A 606 55.14 15.95 14.42
N ILE A 607 55.68 14.75 14.17
CA ILE A 607 54.91 13.49 13.99
C ILE A 607 54.14 13.17 15.27
N VAL A 608 54.78 13.26 16.43
CA VAL A 608 54.12 13.03 17.72
C VAL A 608 52.97 14.04 17.95
N GLN A 609 53.23 15.33 17.64
CA GLN A 609 52.23 16.37 17.82
C GLN A 609 51.03 16.16 16.88
N LEU A 610 51.22 15.72 15.62
CA LEU A 610 50.15 15.43 14.70
C LEU A 610 49.24 14.31 15.25
N PHE A 611 49.77 13.24 15.77
CA PHE A 611 48.96 12.19 16.38
C PHE A 611 48.24 12.67 17.66
N LEU A 612 48.87 13.52 18.49
CA LEU A 612 48.23 14.11 19.67
C LEU A 612 47.07 15.02 19.27
N ASN A 613 47.23 15.88 18.27
CA ASN A 613 46.17 16.71 17.75
C ASN A 613 44.98 15.85 17.22
N GLY A 614 45.28 14.76 16.52
CA GLY A 614 44.24 13.85 16.08
C GLY A 614 43.50 13.15 17.24
N ILE A 615 44.18 12.87 18.35
CA ILE A 615 43.55 12.40 19.60
C ILE A 615 42.60 13.43 20.18
N GLU A 616 43.07 14.69 20.26
CA GLU A 616 42.24 15.82 20.75
C GLU A 616 41.00 16.03 19.89
N CYS A 617 41.08 15.84 18.57
CA CYS A 617 39.94 15.85 17.64
C CYS A 617 39.07 14.59 17.71
N GLY A 618 39.38 13.63 18.58
CA GLY A 618 38.58 12.42 18.82
C GLY A 618 38.88 11.23 17.91
N ASN A 619 39.92 11.30 17.09
CA ASN A 619 40.27 10.15 16.22
C ASN A 619 40.97 9.03 17.03
N SER A 620 40.25 7.94 17.26
CA SER A 620 40.71 6.82 18.08
C SER A 620 41.88 6.04 17.47
N GLU A 621 42.11 6.07 16.17
CA GLU A 621 43.20 5.37 15.49
C GLU A 621 44.57 6.02 15.84
N CYS A 622 44.55 7.33 16.10
CA CYS A 622 45.76 8.08 16.50
C CYS A 622 46.44 7.49 17.74
N TYR A 623 45.67 6.97 18.70
CA TYR A 623 46.25 6.28 19.88
C TYR A 623 47.14 5.11 19.48
N GLY A 624 46.61 4.25 18.57
CA GLY A 624 47.34 3.08 18.12
C GLY A 624 48.58 3.41 17.26
N ASN A 625 48.41 4.42 16.40
CA ASN A 625 49.51 4.84 15.50
C ASN A 625 50.61 5.54 16.26
N LEU A 626 50.26 6.41 17.23
CA LEU A 626 51.23 7.04 18.12
C LEU A 626 51.98 6.02 18.96
N ALA A 627 51.28 5.09 19.61
CA ALA A 627 51.93 4.00 20.38
C ALA A 627 52.92 3.21 19.54
N TYR A 628 52.51 2.83 18.32
CA TYR A 628 53.33 2.07 17.38
C TYR A 628 54.59 2.87 16.96
N TYR A 629 54.40 4.18 16.62
CA TYR A 629 55.52 5.03 16.21
C TYR A 629 56.54 5.21 17.32
N LEU A 630 56.11 5.56 18.53
CA LEU A 630 56.97 5.78 19.68
C LEU A 630 57.70 4.51 20.12
N TYR A 631 57.04 3.36 20.07
CA TYR A 631 57.61 2.06 20.43
C TYR A 631 58.66 1.60 19.41
N ASN A 632 58.39 1.60 18.12
CA ASN A 632 59.30 1.12 17.09
C ASN A 632 60.56 1.98 16.90
N ASN A 633 60.46 3.27 17.23
CA ASN A 633 61.62 4.17 17.20
C ASN A 633 62.32 4.29 18.54
N ASN A 634 61.97 3.48 19.55
CA ASN A 634 62.50 3.51 20.92
C ASN A 634 62.32 4.88 21.66
N LEU A 635 61.49 5.77 21.17
CA LEU A 635 61.25 7.10 21.73
C LEU A 635 60.53 7.03 23.08
N TYR A 636 59.81 5.96 23.37
CA TYR A 636 59.15 5.75 24.67
C TYR A 636 60.12 5.71 25.87
N LYS A 637 61.42 5.51 25.61
CA LYS A 637 62.47 5.54 26.62
C LYS A 637 63.01 6.95 26.92
N GLU A 638 62.71 7.90 26.05
CA GLU A 638 63.13 9.28 26.19
C GLU A 638 62.16 10.08 27.06
N PRO A 639 62.65 10.86 28.08
CA PRO A 639 61.76 11.61 28.96
C PRO A 639 60.82 12.56 28.24
N ALA A 640 61.25 13.13 27.12
CA ALA A 640 60.43 14.05 26.29
C ALA A 640 59.21 13.43 25.68
N TYR A 641 59.12 12.10 25.53
CA TYR A 641 58.02 11.40 24.88
C TYR A 641 57.23 10.47 25.82
N GLN A 642 57.62 10.41 27.12
CA GLN A 642 56.94 9.51 28.07
C GLN A 642 55.45 9.82 28.23
N GLU A 643 55.10 11.09 28.37
CA GLU A 643 53.69 11.54 28.51
C GLU A 643 52.89 11.17 27.23
N ALA A 644 53.42 11.41 26.05
CA ALA A 644 52.78 11.04 24.78
C ALA A 644 52.59 9.54 24.66
N PHE A 645 53.56 8.74 25.15
CA PHE A 645 53.43 7.30 25.14
C PHE A 645 52.34 6.78 26.10
N GLU A 646 52.29 7.30 27.34
CA GLU A 646 51.24 6.98 28.29
C GLU A 646 49.86 7.40 27.77
N THR A 647 49.74 8.57 27.16
CA THR A 647 48.50 9.01 26.48
C THR A 647 48.11 8.03 25.39
N SER A 648 49.04 7.59 24.56
CA SER A 648 48.77 6.63 23.49
C SER A 648 48.21 5.27 24.01
N LEU A 649 48.69 4.84 25.18
CA LEU A 649 48.27 3.59 25.81
C LEU A 649 46.81 3.64 26.40
N ILE A 650 46.26 4.83 26.59
CA ILE A 650 44.86 5.02 27.00
C ILE A 650 43.93 4.34 25.95
N GLY A 651 44.31 4.34 24.69
CA GLY A 651 43.61 3.66 23.62
C GLY A 651 43.28 2.20 23.88
N ARG A 652 44.03 1.49 24.72
CA ARG A 652 43.70 0.09 25.13
C ARG A 652 42.37 0.03 25.93
N LYS A 653 42.07 1.04 26.73
CA LYS A 653 40.85 1.11 27.53
C LYS A 653 39.60 1.33 26.66
N ILE A 654 39.77 2.01 25.54
CA ILE A 654 38.70 2.24 24.55
C ILE A 654 38.70 1.19 23.42
N GLY A 655 39.50 0.12 23.56
CA GLY A 655 39.38 -1.03 22.67
C GLY A 655 40.34 -1.06 21.47
N VAL A 656 41.24 -0.09 21.32
CA VAL A 656 42.18 -0.04 20.18
C VAL A 656 43.16 -1.21 20.23
N THR A 657 43.04 -2.14 19.30
CA THR A 657 43.81 -3.42 19.25
C THR A 657 45.32 -3.17 19.17
N LYS A 658 45.76 -2.17 18.41
CA LYS A 658 47.16 -1.78 18.25
C LYS A 658 47.76 -1.34 19.60
N CYS A 659 47.03 -0.62 20.42
CA CYS A 659 47.45 -0.21 21.75
C CYS A 659 47.55 -1.40 22.72
N LYS A 660 46.64 -2.35 22.67
CA LYS A 660 46.70 -3.60 23.46
C LYS A 660 47.94 -4.40 23.11
N TYR A 661 48.22 -4.56 21.83
CA TYR A 661 49.42 -5.27 21.35
C TYR A 661 50.70 -4.61 21.83
N ILE A 662 50.86 -3.30 21.66
CA ILE A 662 52.03 -2.55 22.07
C ILE A 662 52.25 -2.61 23.59
N TYR A 663 51.15 -2.48 24.38
CA TYR A 663 51.23 -2.62 25.82
C TYR A 663 51.76 -4.00 26.27
N LEU A 664 51.22 -5.06 25.67
CA LEU A 664 51.65 -6.44 25.95
C LEU A 664 53.10 -6.66 25.54
N LYS A 665 53.50 -6.12 24.38
CA LYS A 665 54.87 -6.22 23.90
C LYS A 665 55.86 -5.50 24.80
N LYS A 666 55.50 -4.25 25.28
CA LYS A 666 56.30 -3.51 26.27
C LYS A 666 56.46 -4.33 27.55
N LYS A 667 55.37 -4.91 28.10
CA LYS A 667 55.43 -5.76 29.28
C LYS A 667 56.31 -6.99 29.08
N LEU A 668 56.24 -7.64 27.93
CA LEU A 668 57.09 -8.78 27.60
C LEU A 668 58.59 -8.42 27.57
N ASP A 669 58.91 -7.24 26.96
CA ASP A 669 60.29 -6.75 26.91
C ASP A 669 60.81 -6.41 28.33
N GLU A 670 59.97 -5.85 29.22
CA GLU A 670 60.33 -5.59 30.61
C GLU A 670 60.62 -6.88 31.38
N VAL A 671 59.82 -7.94 31.17
CA VAL A 671 60.01 -9.28 31.76
C VAL A 671 61.30 -9.94 31.26
N ILE A 672 61.57 -9.90 29.96
CA ILE A 672 62.76 -10.46 29.37
C ILE A 672 64.02 -9.75 29.89
N ASN A 673 64.01 -8.42 30.02
CA ASN A 673 65.14 -7.62 30.44
C ASN A 673 65.43 -7.74 31.95
N ASN A 674 64.41 -8.05 32.81
CA ASN A 674 64.53 -8.08 34.25
C ASN A 674 64.67 -9.50 34.84
N ASN A 675 64.70 -10.59 34.04
CA ASN A 675 64.82 -11.98 34.50
C ASN A 675 63.79 -12.41 35.58
N VAL A 676 62.64 -11.78 35.65
CA VAL A 676 61.57 -12.11 36.63
C VAL A 676 60.33 -12.52 35.87
N ILE A 677 60.02 -13.83 35.92
CA ILE A 677 58.82 -14.40 35.32
C ILE A 677 57.82 -14.69 36.46
N SER A 678 56.70 -13.96 36.53
CA SER A 678 55.44 -14.47 37.08
C SER A 678 54.42 -14.56 35.98
N LEU A 679 53.91 -15.76 35.72
CA LEU A 679 52.89 -16.02 34.70
C LEU A 679 51.52 -15.37 34.98
N GLU A 680 51.28 -14.87 36.20
CA GLU A 680 50.05 -14.20 36.60
C GLU A 680 49.94 -12.73 36.13
N GLU A 681 51.06 -12.10 35.75
CA GLU A 681 51.04 -10.71 35.19
C GLU A 681 50.86 -10.64 33.68
N ILE A 682 50.86 -11.79 32.98
CA ILE A 682 50.76 -11.86 31.51
C ILE A 682 49.30 -12.16 31.08
N ALA A 683 48.46 -12.69 31.95
CA ALA A 683 47.03 -12.88 31.73
C ALA A 683 46.24 -11.60 32.06
#